data_585a4b1cf65e4d59f8f0779c51f38767
#
_entry.id   585a4b1cf65e4d59f8f0779c51f38767
#
_cell.length_a   1.000
_cell.length_b   1.000
_cell.length_c   1.000
_cell.angle_alpha   90.00
_cell.angle_beta   90.00
_cell.angle_gamma   90.00
#
_symmetry.space_group_name_H-M   'P 1'
#
loop_
_entity.id
_entity.type
_entity.pdbx_description
1 polymer ?
#
loop_
_entity_poly.entity_id
_entity_poly.type
_entity_poly.pdbx_seq_one_letter_code
_entity_poly.pdbx_strand_id
1 'polypeptide(L)'
;MRFLRSAVLISVSLLVLLYPLAAQNSSTPPHTQIPNSKIFGELPGNPRPINNFPTAAVISPDARFAVFLHSGYGAYTSAEKQSLTVLNLETNSIRDFPDDRLGSDSKQTYFLGLAFSLDGKHLYASIASLTEPLGKGKGSTGNGIAVYSFQNGEVTPERFLPLTPRVNLPRGKLRGDEFKFVTYPAGLSLGINDGVERLLIACNNSDEALLLNTSDGHIVHRFDLSTFKRIPASLPYTTVMSSDGKRGFVSLWNASAVAELDLLTGQVRRFIPLNKPVAPLEGGSHPTALLLSRDNSRLFVALTNRDEIEVLDTSTAKLLYSLSTKLPGQMFGGSDPESLALSADEKTLFSANAISDSVAVFDLSHLASGEPLHAVGFVPTEWYPTAIAATGNDLLIGSAKGRGSGPNPVVLKKGEDGEPEYPYNPAMTNGSLARIPFTSLKDHLAAYTDVVSKTNAAQGNVDRIQFTAGENKIRHVIYIIKENRTYDQVFGDLAEANGDPRLAMYGEDITPNQHKLARQFGILDNFYDSGDVSGDGHIWSTSASISDYVEKTWPIGYRGHEHTYDSEGEFLGRVSADDELPYAGEPTGGFLWKNFAKHGITYRHYGEFIISKWCNGNVGDLPPSGGPPQLPGSTCKRSVIKKGEPLEKNVGDPRGGPSPYPWEIPVLAKNVASQVELRDHFDPLFPDFEVAYPDQLRADEFLNEFNGFLAARKSGKDTLPQFILLRLPNDHTAGGTKGQPRPSASVADNDLAVGRVVDAVSHSPFWDDTAFFILEDDAQDGPDHVDSHRSIALVISKYSPLPQPKAFVDHTFYTTINMVRTLEALLGVPPMNANDSRAALMAPLFNGPGMQPAFAADYRNRDNRLIFEMNTKEWKEGKNFDFSHADAADNVVLNHFLWHDCMGDIPMPPPQHRVFLSPPPTR
;
A
#
# COMPACT_ATOMS: atom_id res chain seq x y z
N MET A 1 52.00 48.94 54.14
CA MET A 1 52.08 47.67 53.52
C MET A 1 50.72 47.41 52.86
N ARG A 2 50.65 47.71 51.61
CA ARG A 2 49.40 47.58 50.80
C ARG A 2 49.67 46.57 49.67
N PHE A 3 48.89 45.47 49.63
CA PHE A 3 48.88 44.54 48.56
C PHE A 3 47.88 45.02 47.50
N LEU A 4 48.36 45.27 46.28
CA LEU A 4 47.57 45.39 45.06
C LEU A 4 47.10 44.00 44.62
N ARG A 5 45.84 43.84 44.41
CA ARG A 5 45.29 42.67 43.65
C ARG A 5 44.97 43.17 42.24
N SER A 6 45.72 42.65 41.27
CA SER A 6 45.39 42.79 39.84
C SER A 6 44.30 41.83 39.46
N ALA A 7 43.21 42.35 38.95
CA ALA A 7 42.16 41.51 38.30
C ALA A 7 42.59 41.20 36.85
N VAL A 8 42.72 39.94 36.51
CA VAL A 8 42.88 39.46 35.13
C VAL A 8 41.47 39.18 34.61
N LEU A 9 41.01 40.00 33.66
CA LEU A 9 39.84 39.69 32.84
C LEU A 9 40.21 38.62 31.80
N ILE A 10 39.69 37.41 31.95
CA ILE A 10 39.75 36.39 30.91
C ILE A 10 38.54 36.61 30.00
N SER A 11 38.81 37.14 28.81
CA SER A 11 37.82 37.18 27.73
C SER A 11 37.74 35.80 27.14
N VAL A 12 36.68 35.08 27.45
CA VAL A 12 36.31 33.82 26.75
C VAL A 12 35.65 34.23 25.42
N SER A 13 36.45 34.21 24.37
CA SER A 13 35.93 34.28 23.00
C SER A 13 35.23 32.99 22.69
N LEU A 14 33.89 33.01 22.64
CA LEU A 14 33.07 31.94 22.09
C LEU A 14 33.37 31.83 20.58
N LEU A 15 34.25 30.93 20.19
CA LEU A 15 34.38 30.52 18.80
C LEU A 15 33.15 29.65 18.49
N VAL A 16 32.12 30.25 17.94
CA VAL A 16 31.06 29.53 17.26
C VAL A 16 31.67 28.93 15.98
N LEU A 17 32.07 27.69 16.05
CA LEU A 17 32.39 26.89 14.86
C LEU A 17 31.10 26.76 14.06
N LEU A 18 30.90 27.70 13.13
CA LEU A 18 30.02 27.51 11.99
C LEU A 18 30.62 26.35 11.17
N TYR A 19 30.19 25.12 11.45
CA TYR A 19 30.30 24.09 10.45
C TYR A 19 29.47 24.53 9.25
N PRO A 20 30.06 24.70 8.06
CA PRO A 20 29.28 24.84 6.88
C PRO A 20 28.46 23.53 6.80
N LEU A 21 27.12 23.63 6.79
CA LEU A 21 26.29 22.62 6.19
C LEU A 21 26.82 22.49 4.76
N ALA A 22 27.76 21.58 4.57
CA ALA A 22 27.98 21.03 3.27
C ALA A 22 26.63 20.41 2.91
N ALA A 23 25.87 21.09 2.03
CA ALA A 23 24.90 20.42 1.21
C ALA A 23 25.66 19.20 0.66
N GLN A 24 25.39 18.03 1.22
CA GLN A 24 25.81 16.81 0.60
C GLN A 24 25.16 16.88 -0.79
N ASN A 25 26.01 17.14 -1.80
CA ASN A 25 25.72 16.73 -3.14
C ASN A 25 25.56 15.22 -3.02
N SER A 26 24.34 14.79 -2.71
CA SER A 26 23.91 13.43 -2.90
C SER A 26 23.97 13.22 -4.43
N SER A 27 25.12 12.79 -4.91
CA SER A 27 25.17 12.14 -6.21
C SER A 27 24.26 10.94 -6.03
N THR A 28 23.00 11.10 -6.47
CA THR A 28 22.05 9.99 -6.59
C THR A 28 22.82 8.82 -7.18
N PRO A 29 22.82 7.65 -6.57
CA PRO A 29 23.54 6.51 -7.13
C PRO A 29 23.08 6.31 -8.57
N PRO A 30 23.96 5.93 -9.49
CA PRO A 30 23.62 5.79 -10.91
C PRO A 30 22.48 4.81 -11.15
N HIS A 31 22.19 3.94 -10.17
CA HIS A 31 21.07 3.01 -10.17
C HIS A 31 20.38 3.05 -8.80
N THR A 32 19.04 3.07 -8.80
CA THR A 32 18.20 3.00 -7.61
C THR A 32 17.34 1.75 -7.70
N GLN A 33 17.42 0.89 -6.68
CA GLN A 33 16.55 -0.27 -6.49
C GLN A 33 15.25 0.20 -5.84
N ILE A 34 14.13 -0.29 -6.32
CA ILE A 34 12.81 0.14 -5.85
C ILE A 34 11.99 -1.08 -5.44
N PRO A 35 11.22 -1.01 -4.33
CA PRO A 35 10.47 -2.16 -3.81
C PRO A 35 9.48 -2.84 -4.78
N ASN A 36 9.24 -2.28 -5.96
CA ASN A 36 8.47 -2.92 -7.03
C ASN A 36 9.32 -3.78 -7.99
N SER A 37 10.47 -4.26 -7.59
CA SER A 37 11.43 -5.07 -8.38
C SER A 37 12.09 -4.35 -9.56
N LYS A 38 12.06 -3.03 -9.62
CA LYS A 38 12.69 -2.26 -10.71
C LYS A 38 13.98 -1.59 -10.26
N ILE A 39 14.83 -1.31 -11.25
CA ILE A 39 16.09 -0.59 -11.06
C ILE A 39 16.08 0.59 -12.02
N PHE A 40 16.12 1.81 -11.48
CA PHE A 40 16.16 3.03 -12.28
C PHE A 40 17.60 3.50 -12.51
N GLY A 41 17.87 3.95 -13.74
CA GLY A 41 19.05 4.73 -14.09
C GLY A 41 18.77 6.23 -14.17
N GLU A 42 19.47 6.92 -15.08
CA GLU A 42 19.16 8.31 -15.42
C GLU A 42 17.83 8.41 -16.15
N LEU A 43 17.00 9.39 -15.77
CA LEU A 43 15.67 9.61 -16.31
C LEU A 43 15.57 10.99 -16.99
N PRO A 44 14.71 11.13 -18.03
CA PRO A 44 14.56 12.40 -18.72
C PRO A 44 13.86 13.46 -17.84
N GLY A 45 14.08 14.74 -18.21
CA GLY A 45 13.40 15.85 -17.53
C GLY A 45 14.01 16.25 -16.20
N ASN A 46 15.11 15.62 -15.79
CA ASN A 46 15.80 15.87 -14.51
C ASN A 46 14.81 15.94 -13.34
N PRO A 47 14.20 14.81 -12.94
CA PRO A 47 13.23 14.78 -11.87
C PRO A 47 13.76 15.42 -10.60
N ARG A 48 12.95 16.27 -9.96
CA ARG A 48 13.29 16.97 -8.73
C ARG A 48 12.32 16.56 -7.62
N PRO A 49 12.81 16.37 -6.38
CA PRO A 49 11.94 15.98 -5.28
C PRO A 49 10.89 17.07 -5.01
N ILE A 50 9.67 16.62 -4.76
CA ILE A 50 8.52 17.39 -4.26
C ILE A 50 7.86 16.59 -3.15
N ASN A 51 6.79 17.09 -2.55
CA ASN A 51 6.04 16.32 -1.56
C ASN A 51 5.45 15.04 -2.18
N ASN A 52 5.13 14.05 -1.36
CA ASN A 52 4.69 12.74 -1.84
C ASN A 52 3.26 12.74 -2.39
N PHE A 53 2.97 11.80 -3.26
CA PHE A 53 1.68 11.57 -3.91
C PHE A 53 1.08 12.83 -4.56
N PRO A 54 1.69 13.41 -5.63
CA PRO A 54 1.03 14.41 -6.47
C PRO A 54 -0.10 13.75 -7.25
N THR A 55 -1.37 13.92 -6.83
CA THR A 55 -2.53 13.24 -7.42
C THR A 55 -3.33 14.10 -8.40
N ALA A 56 -3.06 15.40 -8.47
CA ALA A 56 -3.64 16.30 -9.46
C ALA A 56 -2.61 17.34 -9.91
N ALA A 57 -2.71 17.76 -11.17
CA ALA A 57 -1.89 18.81 -11.76
C ALA A 57 -2.77 19.76 -12.59
N VAL A 58 -2.60 21.08 -12.39
CA VAL A 58 -3.33 22.10 -13.14
C VAL A 58 -2.38 23.22 -13.60
N ILE A 59 -2.64 23.77 -14.80
CA ILE A 59 -1.91 24.89 -15.35
C ILE A 59 -2.69 26.18 -15.06
N SER A 60 -2.03 27.24 -14.63
CA SER A 60 -2.67 28.55 -14.44
C SER A 60 -3.23 29.09 -15.77
N PRO A 61 -4.35 29.85 -15.75
CA PRO A 61 -4.96 30.36 -16.99
C PRO A 61 -4.03 31.25 -17.83
N ASP A 62 -3.04 31.90 -17.22
CA ASP A 62 -2.00 32.67 -17.90
C ASP A 62 -0.82 31.80 -18.41
N ALA A 63 -0.87 30.48 -18.19
CA ALA A 63 0.16 29.50 -18.58
C ALA A 63 1.56 29.79 -18.00
N ARG A 64 1.69 30.54 -16.90
CA ARG A 64 2.97 30.84 -16.25
C ARG A 64 3.33 29.87 -15.14
N PHE A 65 2.35 29.16 -14.59
CA PHE A 65 2.53 28.28 -13.44
C PHE A 65 1.84 26.94 -13.65
N ALA A 66 2.41 25.89 -13.08
CA ALA A 66 1.75 24.61 -12.85
C ALA A 66 1.65 24.36 -11.35
N VAL A 67 0.53 23.84 -10.88
CA VAL A 67 0.30 23.52 -9.48
C VAL A 67 -0.03 22.04 -9.35
N PHE A 68 0.64 21.36 -8.41
CA PHE A 68 0.43 19.96 -8.06
C PHE A 68 -0.15 19.87 -6.65
N LEU A 69 -1.18 19.04 -6.49
CA LEU A 69 -1.79 18.75 -5.19
C LEU A 69 -1.24 17.43 -4.67
N HIS A 70 -0.77 17.43 -3.42
CA HIS A 70 -0.17 16.27 -2.77
C HIS A 70 -1.12 15.70 -1.72
N SER A 71 -1.65 14.50 -1.98
CA SER A 71 -2.58 13.79 -1.08
C SER A 71 -1.91 12.64 -0.33
N GLY A 72 -0.58 12.57 -0.33
CA GLY A 72 0.17 11.56 0.38
C GLY A 72 0.14 11.72 1.91
N TYR A 73 0.92 10.91 2.60
CA TYR A 73 1.12 11.03 4.05
C TYR A 73 1.65 12.43 4.44
N GLY A 74 2.46 13.01 3.59
CA GLY A 74 3.23 14.22 3.80
C GLY A 74 4.70 13.89 4.07
N ALA A 75 5.59 14.28 3.15
CA ALA A 75 7.01 14.02 3.31
C ALA A 75 7.56 14.79 4.53
N TYR A 76 8.54 14.20 5.24
CA TYR A 76 9.19 14.89 6.37
C TYR A 76 9.87 16.20 5.94
N THR A 77 10.28 16.31 4.67
CA THR A 77 10.81 17.55 4.07
C THR A 77 9.75 18.66 3.97
N SER A 78 8.46 18.31 3.98
CA SER A 78 7.30 19.21 4.04
C SER A 78 6.69 19.27 5.45
N ALA A 79 7.47 18.91 6.48
CA ALA A 79 7.07 18.83 7.88
C ALA A 79 5.82 17.91 8.10
N GLU A 80 5.76 16.81 7.36
CA GLU A 80 4.66 15.80 7.40
C GLU A 80 3.28 16.41 7.17
N LYS A 81 3.22 17.44 6.32
CA LYS A 81 1.97 18.09 5.92
C LYS A 81 1.70 17.84 4.47
N GLN A 82 0.43 17.71 4.12
CA GLN A 82 0.03 17.77 2.72
C GLN A 82 0.19 19.21 2.20
N SER A 83 0.45 19.37 0.92
CA SER A 83 0.82 20.65 0.35
C SER A 83 0.34 20.86 -1.08
N LEU A 84 0.51 22.08 -1.57
CA LEU A 84 0.46 22.44 -2.98
C LEU A 84 1.85 22.84 -3.46
N THR A 85 2.38 22.14 -4.46
CA THR A 85 3.65 22.51 -5.08
C THR A 85 3.42 23.37 -6.32
N VAL A 86 4.09 24.51 -6.42
CA VAL A 86 4.02 25.44 -7.56
C VAL A 86 5.32 25.40 -8.35
N LEU A 87 5.22 25.04 -9.63
CA LEU A 87 6.29 25.19 -10.62
C LEU A 87 6.09 26.49 -11.40
N ASN A 88 7.06 27.39 -11.36
CA ASN A 88 7.12 28.54 -12.26
C ASN A 88 7.68 28.07 -13.62
N LEU A 89 6.88 28.16 -14.68
CA LEU A 89 7.24 27.66 -16.01
C LEU A 89 8.28 28.53 -16.74
N GLU A 90 8.40 29.80 -16.34
CA GLU A 90 9.42 30.72 -16.91
C GLU A 90 10.78 30.51 -16.28
N THR A 91 10.84 30.47 -14.94
CA THR A 91 12.10 30.38 -14.19
C THR A 91 12.51 28.94 -13.86
N ASN A 92 11.61 27.98 -14.06
CA ASN A 92 11.75 26.58 -13.66
C ASN A 92 11.98 26.39 -12.15
N SER A 93 11.59 27.34 -11.31
CA SER A 93 11.68 27.24 -9.85
C SER A 93 10.48 26.47 -9.30
N ILE A 94 10.72 25.66 -8.26
CA ILE A 94 9.70 24.93 -7.52
C ILE A 94 9.58 25.55 -6.12
N ARG A 95 8.34 25.68 -5.65
CA ARG A 95 8.04 26.07 -4.27
C ARG A 95 6.94 25.19 -3.72
N ASP A 96 7.08 24.74 -2.49
CA ASP A 96 6.10 23.96 -1.77
C ASP A 96 5.34 24.83 -0.77
N PHE A 97 4.03 24.61 -0.64
CA PHE A 97 3.13 25.33 0.26
C PHE A 97 2.38 24.33 1.14
N PRO A 98 3.01 23.86 2.24
CA PRO A 98 2.35 22.98 3.20
C PRO A 98 1.15 23.68 3.86
N ASP A 99 0.06 22.94 4.02
CA ASP A 99 -1.14 23.45 4.69
C ASP A 99 -1.11 23.07 6.18
N ASP A 100 -1.08 24.07 7.06
CA ASP A 100 -1.03 23.87 8.52
C ASP A 100 -2.27 23.15 9.08
N ARG A 101 -3.35 23.08 8.32
CA ARG A 101 -4.57 22.35 8.68
C ARG A 101 -4.47 20.85 8.39
N LEU A 102 -3.48 20.45 7.59
CA LEU A 102 -3.33 19.09 7.02
C LEU A 102 -1.98 18.47 7.48
N GLY A 103 -1.72 18.47 8.78
CA GLY A 103 -0.62 17.72 9.40
C GLY A 103 -0.93 16.23 9.54
N SER A 104 0.05 15.43 9.91
CA SER A 104 -0.10 13.96 10.08
C SER A 104 -1.21 13.56 11.06
N ASP A 105 -1.46 14.36 12.10
CA ASP A 105 -2.55 14.13 13.07
C ASP A 105 -3.93 14.66 12.61
N SER A 106 -4.00 15.24 11.43
CA SER A 106 -5.23 15.85 10.93
C SER A 106 -6.18 14.80 10.36
N LYS A 107 -7.46 14.87 10.74
CA LYS A 107 -8.49 14.00 10.13
C LYS A 107 -8.82 14.38 8.69
N GLN A 108 -8.70 15.66 8.35
CA GLN A 108 -8.91 16.13 6.99
C GLN A 108 -7.70 15.85 6.12
N THR A 109 -7.98 15.55 4.84
CA THR A 109 -6.98 15.24 3.83
C THR A 109 -7.40 15.77 2.47
N TYR A 110 -6.41 16.11 1.61
CA TYR A 110 -6.64 16.18 0.16
C TYR A 110 -6.94 14.79 -0.40
N PHE A 111 -7.49 14.76 -1.62
CA PHE A 111 -7.59 13.52 -2.39
C PHE A 111 -7.23 13.77 -3.88
N LEU A 112 -8.20 14.12 -4.74
CA LEU A 112 -7.98 14.21 -6.19
C LEU A 112 -8.32 15.59 -6.78
N GLY A 113 -9.01 16.44 -6.04
CA GLY A 113 -9.63 17.63 -6.59
C GLY A 113 -8.75 18.86 -6.54
N LEU A 114 -8.37 19.41 -7.70
CA LEU A 114 -7.67 20.69 -7.83
C LEU A 114 -8.15 21.42 -9.09
N ALA A 115 -8.48 22.71 -8.98
CA ALA A 115 -8.81 23.57 -10.14
C ALA A 115 -8.44 25.02 -9.89
N PHE A 116 -8.05 25.76 -10.94
CA PHE A 116 -7.97 27.21 -10.93
C PHE A 116 -9.34 27.85 -11.18
N SER A 117 -9.60 29.03 -10.55
CA SER A 117 -10.64 29.95 -11.03
C SER A 117 -10.33 30.43 -12.46
N LEU A 118 -11.34 30.85 -13.21
CA LEU A 118 -11.13 31.30 -14.60
C LEU A 118 -10.25 32.54 -14.68
N ASP A 119 -10.28 33.41 -13.66
CA ASP A 119 -9.42 34.60 -13.56
C ASP A 119 -8.02 34.30 -13.03
N GLY A 120 -7.73 33.06 -12.65
CA GLY A 120 -6.43 32.60 -12.17
C GLY A 120 -6.06 33.10 -10.76
N LYS A 121 -7.00 33.70 -10.03
CA LYS A 121 -6.71 34.27 -8.71
C LYS A 121 -6.96 33.34 -7.55
N HIS A 122 -7.68 32.26 -7.78
CA HIS A 122 -7.99 31.25 -6.76
C HIS A 122 -7.65 29.84 -7.22
N LEU A 123 -7.31 29.00 -6.24
CA LEU A 123 -7.24 27.55 -6.37
C LEU A 123 -8.31 26.93 -5.48
N TYR A 124 -8.97 25.93 -5.99
CA TYR A 124 -9.96 25.12 -5.29
C TYR A 124 -9.41 23.72 -5.10
N ALA A 125 -9.41 23.23 -3.85
CA ALA A 125 -8.96 21.87 -3.53
C ALA A 125 -10.00 21.15 -2.68
N SER A 126 -10.28 19.88 -2.98
CA SER A 126 -11.16 19.04 -2.17
C SER A 126 -10.46 18.62 -0.89
N ILE A 127 -11.15 18.79 0.25
CA ILE A 127 -10.71 18.34 1.58
C ILE A 127 -11.81 17.50 2.22
N ALA A 128 -11.45 16.36 2.78
CA ALA A 128 -12.42 15.44 3.36
C ALA A 128 -11.89 14.68 4.58
N SER A 129 -12.82 14.10 5.33
CA SER A 129 -12.63 13.19 6.44
C SER A 129 -13.88 12.31 6.59
N LEU A 130 -13.72 11.08 7.04
CA LEU A 130 -14.84 10.17 7.35
C LEU A 130 -15.45 10.47 8.72
N THR A 131 -14.61 10.73 9.73
CA THR A 131 -15.05 10.84 11.14
C THR A 131 -15.39 12.27 11.54
N GLU A 132 -14.82 13.28 10.85
CA GLU A 132 -15.04 14.70 11.12
C GLU A 132 -15.66 15.47 9.92
N PRO A 133 -16.72 14.94 9.28
CA PRO A 133 -17.27 15.53 8.07
C PRO A 133 -17.91 16.91 8.29
N LEU A 134 -18.28 17.24 9.54
CA LEU A 134 -18.91 18.51 9.92
C LEU A 134 -17.95 19.51 10.58
N GLY A 135 -16.66 19.16 10.72
CA GLY A 135 -15.67 20.05 11.31
C GLY A 135 -15.94 20.39 12.78
N LYS A 136 -16.39 19.44 13.61
CA LYS A 136 -16.69 19.67 15.00
C LYS A 136 -15.47 19.54 15.91
N GLY A 137 -14.47 18.76 15.47
CA GLY A 137 -13.22 18.58 16.21
C GLY A 137 -12.36 19.84 16.19
N LYS A 138 -11.52 20.00 17.22
CA LYS A 138 -10.57 21.12 17.28
C LYS A 138 -9.61 21.05 16.08
N GLY A 139 -9.52 22.14 15.32
CA GLY A 139 -8.66 22.18 14.11
C GLY A 139 -9.28 21.58 12.84
N SER A 140 -10.42 20.89 12.95
CA SER A 140 -11.12 20.30 11.82
C SER A 140 -11.88 21.36 11.00
N THR A 141 -11.75 21.28 9.66
CA THR A 141 -12.52 22.15 8.73
C THR A 141 -13.88 21.56 8.35
N GLY A 142 -14.05 20.26 8.52
CA GLY A 142 -15.13 19.50 7.88
C GLY A 142 -14.85 19.20 6.41
N ASN A 143 -15.79 18.52 5.75
CA ASN A 143 -15.71 18.18 4.34
C ASN A 143 -16.14 19.35 3.46
N GLY A 144 -15.35 19.64 2.42
CA GLY A 144 -15.64 20.74 1.55
C GLY A 144 -14.53 21.09 0.58
N ILE A 145 -14.58 22.33 0.12
CA ILE A 145 -13.59 22.86 -0.82
C ILE A 145 -12.78 23.95 -0.13
N ALA A 146 -11.48 23.72 0.00
CA ALA A 146 -10.54 24.76 0.40
C ALA A 146 -10.30 25.72 -0.76
N VAL A 147 -10.36 27.02 -0.48
CA VAL A 147 -10.08 28.09 -1.43
C VAL A 147 -8.80 28.77 -1.00
N TYR A 148 -7.85 28.86 -1.92
CA TYR A 148 -6.58 29.53 -1.75
C TYR A 148 -6.53 30.74 -2.69
N SER A 149 -6.04 31.87 -2.21
CA SER A 149 -5.64 32.96 -3.10
C SER A 149 -4.35 32.59 -3.82
N PHE A 150 -4.29 32.90 -5.10
CA PHE A 150 -3.11 32.67 -5.94
C PHE A 150 -2.65 33.98 -6.59
N GLN A 151 -1.40 34.36 -6.29
CA GLN A 151 -0.83 35.58 -6.85
C GLN A 151 0.66 35.41 -7.16
N ASN A 152 1.03 35.45 -8.43
CA ASN A 152 2.44 35.35 -8.87
C ASN A 152 3.18 34.10 -8.32
N GLY A 153 2.50 32.96 -8.23
CA GLY A 153 3.05 31.72 -7.72
C GLY A 153 3.02 31.56 -6.20
N GLU A 154 2.46 32.52 -5.46
CA GLU A 154 2.17 32.44 -4.04
C GLU A 154 0.79 31.83 -3.80
N VAL A 155 0.70 30.87 -2.88
CA VAL A 155 -0.53 30.20 -2.46
C VAL A 155 -0.78 30.52 -1.00
N THR A 156 -1.97 31.05 -0.70
CA THR A 156 -2.34 31.38 0.69
C THR A 156 -3.77 30.92 0.98
N PRO A 157 -4.02 30.18 2.09
CA PRO A 157 -5.37 29.82 2.49
C PRO A 157 -6.25 31.06 2.63
N GLU A 158 -7.46 31.05 2.04
CA GLU A 158 -8.36 32.21 2.05
C GLU A 158 -9.68 31.89 2.78
N ARG A 159 -10.41 30.89 2.29
CA ARG A 159 -11.73 30.52 2.82
C ARG A 159 -12.01 29.03 2.61
N PHE A 160 -13.10 28.58 3.19
CA PHE A 160 -13.56 27.19 3.05
C PHE A 160 -15.04 27.16 2.66
N LEU A 161 -15.40 26.32 1.70
CA LEU A 161 -16.78 26.10 1.27
C LEU A 161 -17.24 24.74 1.80
N PRO A 162 -17.98 24.70 2.92
CA PRO A 162 -18.40 23.45 3.54
C PRO A 162 -19.46 22.76 2.68
N LEU A 163 -19.38 21.43 2.58
CA LEU A 163 -20.39 20.61 1.93
C LEU A 163 -21.36 20.04 2.97
N THR A 164 -22.65 20.28 2.74
CA THR A 164 -23.68 19.69 3.61
C THR A 164 -23.86 18.21 3.29
N PRO A 165 -23.93 17.33 4.31
CA PRO A 165 -24.16 15.92 4.09
C PRO A 165 -25.48 15.65 3.36
N ARG A 166 -25.50 14.56 2.59
CA ARG A 166 -26.71 14.07 1.96
C ARG A 166 -27.64 13.48 3.04
N VAL A 167 -28.88 13.96 3.15
CA VAL A 167 -29.82 13.52 4.21
C VAL A 167 -30.80 12.44 3.76
N ASN A 168 -31.08 12.34 2.46
CA ASN A 168 -32.02 11.37 1.90
C ASN A 168 -31.33 10.47 0.88
N LEU A 169 -31.29 9.17 1.16
CA LEU A 169 -30.80 8.18 0.22
C LEU A 169 -31.97 7.65 -0.60
N PRO A 170 -32.05 7.91 -1.90
CA PRO A 170 -33.15 7.41 -2.73
C PRO A 170 -33.06 5.91 -2.99
N ARG A 171 -31.87 5.31 -2.88
CA ARG A 171 -31.61 3.89 -3.15
C ARG A 171 -30.60 3.32 -2.17
N GLY A 172 -30.72 2.00 -1.90
CA GLY A 172 -29.75 1.24 -1.15
C GLY A 172 -29.85 1.33 0.37
N LYS A 173 -29.12 0.47 1.04
CA LYS A 173 -28.90 0.47 2.50
C LYS A 173 -27.49 0.99 2.75
N LEU A 174 -27.33 1.79 3.81
CA LEU A 174 -26.00 2.11 4.32
C LEU A 174 -25.27 0.81 4.70
N ARG A 175 -24.01 0.77 4.45
CA ARG A 175 -23.09 -0.17 5.08
C ARG A 175 -23.00 0.19 6.55
N GLY A 176 -22.59 -0.74 7.41
CA GLY A 176 -22.60 -0.62 8.85
C GLY A 176 -22.21 0.75 9.46
N ASP A 177 -22.44 0.93 10.74
CA ASP A 177 -22.35 2.24 11.44
C ASP A 177 -20.95 2.89 11.42
N GLU A 178 -19.90 2.15 11.08
CA GLU A 178 -18.51 2.60 11.10
C GLU A 178 -18.13 3.48 9.94
N PHE A 179 -18.60 3.13 8.75
CA PHE A 179 -18.49 4.00 7.58
C PHE A 179 -19.73 4.85 7.50
N LYS A 180 -19.70 5.90 8.30
CA LYS A 180 -20.71 6.93 8.19
C LYS A 180 -20.74 7.39 6.74
N PHE A 181 -21.91 7.24 6.13
CA PHE A 181 -22.22 7.84 4.86
C PHE A 181 -21.89 9.34 4.92
N VAL A 182 -20.83 9.73 4.26
CA VAL A 182 -20.36 11.10 4.26
C VAL A 182 -20.19 11.62 2.85
N THR A 183 -20.56 12.87 2.63
CA THR A 183 -20.22 13.58 1.42
C THR A 183 -18.70 13.83 1.41
N TYR A 184 -17.96 12.96 0.74
CA TYR A 184 -16.49 12.94 0.70
C TYR A 184 -16.03 13.44 -0.67
N PRO A 185 -15.71 14.75 -0.83
CA PRO A 185 -15.29 15.31 -2.12
C PRO A 185 -13.95 14.71 -2.58
N ALA A 186 -13.94 14.25 -3.83
CA ALA A 186 -12.80 13.68 -4.53
C ALA A 186 -12.38 14.60 -5.68
N GLY A 187 -12.44 14.14 -6.93
CA GLY A 187 -12.12 14.95 -8.10
C GLY A 187 -13.12 16.10 -8.34
N LEU A 188 -12.63 17.19 -8.92
CA LEU A 188 -13.45 18.35 -9.25
C LEU A 188 -13.06 18.98 -10.60
N SER A 189 -14.00 19.64 -11.23
CA SER A 189 -13.77 20.45 -12.44
C SER A 189 -14.54 21.78 -12.33
N LEU A 190 -14.01 22.82 -12.98
CA LEU A 190 -14.57 24.16 -12.95
C LEU A 190 -15.04 24.58 -14.33
N GLY A 191 -16.14 25.32 -14.39
CA GLY A 191 -16.66 25.88 -15.63
C GLY A 191 -17.73 26.94 -15.40
N ILE A 192 -18.22 27.56 -16.49
CA ILE A 192 -19.36 28.47 -16.48
C ILE A 192 -20.63 27.67 -16.77
N ASN A 193 -21.56 27.67 -15.83
CA ASN A 193 -22.88 27.09 -16.00
C ASN A 193 -23.93 28.15 -15.71
N ASP A 194 -24.83 28.42 -16.68
CA ASP A 194 -25.84 29.47 -16.62
C ASP A 194 -25.27 30.86 -16.26
N GLY A 195 -24.10 31.19 -16.84
CA GLY A 195 -23.42 32.47 -16.63
C GLY A 195 -22.70 32.63 -15.29
N VAL A 196 -22.67 31.59 -14.45
CA VAL A 196 -22.02 31.58 -13.12
C VAL A 196 -20.86 30.59 -13.09
N GLU A 197 -19.74 30.96 -12.45
CA GLU A 197 -18.64 30.07 -12.21
C GLU A 197 -19.03 29.01 -11.15
N ARG A 198 -18.91 27.76 -11.51
CA ARG A 198 -19.31 26.62 -10.69
C ARG A 198 -18.26 25.49 -10.68
N LEU A 199 -18.26 24.72 -9.61
CA LEU A 199 -17.53 23.47 -9.47
C LEU A 199 -18.48 22.29 -9.62
N LEU A 200 -18.10 21.31 -10.44
CA LEU A 200 -18.67 19.97 -10.43
C LEU A 200 -17.74 19.08 -9.62
N ILE A 201 -18.27 18.43 -8.59
CA ILE A 201 -17.50 17.70 -7.57
C ILE A 201 -17.99 16.26 -7.51
N ALA A 202 -17.10 15.28 -7.67
CA ALA A 202 -17.39 13.89 -7.36
C ALA A 202 -17.31 13.68 -5.85
N CYS A 203 -18.27 12.97 -5.27
CA CYS A 203 -18.30 12.66 -3.84
C CYS A 203 -18.23 11.13 -3.66
N ASN A 204 -17.03 10.66 -3.31
CA ASN A 204 -16.64 9.25 -3.35
C ASN A 204 -17.52 8.38 -2.43
N ASN A 205 -17.64 8.72 -1.14
CA ASN A 205 -18.32 7.89 -0.13
C ASN A 205 -19.83 8.18 0.02
N SER A 206 -20.43 8.93 -0.92
CA SER A 206 -21.87 9.19 -0.94
C SER A 206 -22.55 8.84 -2.26
N ASP A 207 -21.80 8.20 -3.18
CA ASP A 207 -22.29 7.88 -4.53
C ASP A 207 -23.09 9.04 -5.15
N GLU A 208 -22.54 10.27 -5.07
CA GLU A 208 -23.15 11.47 -5.61
C GLU A 208 -22.17 12.40 -6.34
N ALA A 209 -22.70 13.30 -7.13
CA ALA A 209 -21.95 14.47 -7.59
C ALA A 209 -22.70 15.75 -7.19
N LEU A 210 -21.96 16.83 -7.01
CA LEU A 210 -22.49 18.13 -6.61
C LEU A 210 -22.12 19.20 -7.64
N LEU A 211 -23.07 20.08 -7.97
CA LEU A 211 -22.80 21.32 -8.68
C LEU A 211 -22.89 22.48 -7.68
N LEU A 212 -21.80 23.21 -7.50
CA LEU A 212 -21.61 24.19 -6.43
C LEU A 212 -21.23 25.56 -7.01
N ASN A 213 -21.80 26.64 -6.47
CA ASN A 213 -21.36 27.99 -6.77
C ASN A 213 -20.03 28.29 -6.07
N THR A 214 -19.04 28.81 -6.79
CA THR A 214 -17.72 29.13 -6.21
C THR A 214 -17.76 30.33 -5.28
N SER A 215 -18.72 31.25 -5.46
CA SER A 215 -18.80 32.50 -4.69
C SER A 215 -19.27 32.31 -3.25
N ASP A 216 -20.25 31.44 -3.00
CA ASP A 216 -20.93 31.29 -1.71
C ASP A 216 -21.03 29.86 -1.20
N GLY A 217 -20.58 28.85 -1.99
CA GLY A 217 -20.66 27.45 -1.63
C GLY A 217 -22.06 26.83 -1.72
N HIS A 218 -23.05 27.58 -2.34
CA HIS A 218 -24.39 27.04 -2.48
C HIS A 218 -24.40 25.84 -3.44
N ILE A 219 -24.96 24.70 -2.99
CA ILE A 219 -25.17 23.52 -3.83
C ILE A 219 -26.40 23.74 -4.72
N VAL A 220 -26.17 23.88 -6.02
CA VAL A 220 -27.19 24.08 -7.02
C VAL A 220 -27.94 22.80 -7.34
N HIS A 221 -27.17 21.71 -7.55
CA HIS A 221 -27.72 20.40 -7.86
C HIS A 221 -26.94 19.29 -7.11
N ARG A 222 -27.69 18.24 -6.76
CA ARG A 222 -27.16 16.95 -6.29
C ARG A 222 -27.58 15.85 -7.25
N PHE A 223 -26.62 15.07 -7.73
CA PHE A 223 -26.85 13.97 -8.65
C PHE A 223 -26.64 12.65 -7.92
N ASP A 224 -27.65 11.77 -7.93
CA ASP A 224 -27.57 10.42 -7.40
C ASP A 224 -26.87 9.50 -8.40
N LEU A 225 -25.68 9.02 -8.03
CA LEU A 225 -24.83 8.17 -8.87
C LEU A 225 -24.79 6.71 -8.36
N SER A 226 -25.68 6.35 -7.45
CA SER A 226 -25.77 5.00 -6.91
C SER A 226 -26.16 3.98 -7.99
N THR A 227 -25.33 3.00 -8.23
CA THR A 227 -25.57 1.91 -9.20
C THR A 227 -25.80 0.57 -8.50
N PHE A 228 -25.47 0.46 -7.22
CA PHE A 228 -25.63 -0.74 -6.40
C PHE A 228 -26.71 -0.57 -5.33
N LYS A 229 -27.13 -1.70 -4.74
CA LYS A 229 -28.10 -1.70 -3.64
C LYS A 229 -27.55 -1.15 -2.32
N ARG A 230 -26.22 -1.12 -2.17
CA ARG A 230 -25.52 -0.56 -1.01
C ARG A 230 -24.78 0.70 -1.41
N ILE A 231 -24.60 1.61 -0.46
CA ILE A 231 -23.90 2.88 -0.61
C ILE A 231 -22.96 3.06 0.60
N PRO A 232 -21.71 3.47 0.40
CA PRO A 232 -21.03 3.72 -0.88
C PRO A 232 -20.69 2.43 -1.63
N ALA A 233 -20.70 2.47 -2.95
CA ALA A 233 -20.29 1.35 -3.79
C ALA A 233 -19.88 1.74 -5.22
N SER A 234 -20.45 2.80 -5.79
CA SER A 234 -20.09 3.28 -7.15
C SER A 234 -18.75 3.99 -7.19
N LEU A 235 -18.37 4.60 -6.08
CA LEU A 235 -17.14 5.38 -5.87
C LEU A 235 -16.91 6.43 -6.98
N PRO A 236 -17.70 7.54 -7.04
CA PRO A 236 -17.45 8.65 -7.94
C PRO A 236 -16.02 9.20 -7.73
N TYR A 237 -15.24 9.36 -8.81
CA TYR A 237 -13.80 9.56 -8.70
C TYR A 237 -13.35 10.92 -9.24
N THR A 238 -13.47 11.15 -10.56
CA THR A 238 -13.15 12.45 -11.18
C THR A 238 -14.32 13.00 -11.98
N THR A 239 -14.24 14.29 -12.32
CA THR A 239 -15.25 14.99 -13.10
C THR A 239 -14.65 15.79 -14.25
N VAL A 240 -15.43 16.02 -15.29
CA VAL A 240 -15.14 17.02 -16.33
C VAL A 240 -16.41 17.71 -16.76
N MET A 241 -16.36 19.04 -16.95
CA MET A 241 -17.47 19.84 -17.48
C MET A 241 -17.25 20.16 -18.95
N SER A 242 -18.34 20.13 -19.75
CA SER A 242 -18.29 20.65 -21.12
C SER A 242 -18.02 22.16 -21.12
N SER A 243 -17.35 22.66 -22.16
CA SER A 243 -17.00 24.11 -22.28
C SER A 243 -18.20 25.04 -22.33
N ASP A 244 -19.40 24.53 -22.74
CA ASP A 244 -20.65 25.25 -22.73
C ASP A 244 -21.39 25.19 -21.37
N GLY A 245 -20.82 24.48 -20.38
CA GLY A 245 -21.33 24.33 -19.02
C GLY A 245 -22.67 23.58 -18.91
N LYS A 246 -23.12 22.88 -19.95
CA LYS A 246 -24.44 22.22 -19.94
C LYS A 246 -24.37 20.76 -19.53
N ARG A 247 -23.22 20.12 -19.77
CA ARG A 247 -23.03 18.71 -19.47
C ARG A 247 -21.84 18.51 -18.50
N GLY A 248 -21.96 17.53 -17.63
CA GLY A 248 -20.89 17.02 -16.81
C GLY A 248 -20.72 15.53 -16.99
N PHE A 249 -19.51 15.04 -16.80
CA PHE A 249 -19.21 13.61 -16.79
C PHE A 249 -18.48 13.27 -15.50
N VAL A 250 -18.81 12.12 -14.91
CA VAL A 250 -18.24 11.64 -13.65
C VAL A 250 -17.82 10.19 -13.84
N SER A 251 -16.55 9.87 -13.57
CA SER A 251 -16.11 8.48 -13.54
C SER A 251 -16.62 7.81 -12.27
N LEU A 252 -17.16 6.59 -12.42
CA LEU A 252 -17.65 5.75 -11.33
C LEU A 252 -16.70 4.55 -11.21
N TRP A 253 -15.69 4.72 -10.38
CA TRP A 253 -14.51 3.88 -10.34
C TRP A 253 -14.86 2.39 -10.17
N ASN A 254 -15.66 2.06 -9.16
CA ASN A 254 -16.04 0.68 -8.86
C ASN A 254 -17.22 0.17 -9.69
N ALA A 255 -17.98 1.07 -10.35
CA ALA A 255 -19.11 0.68 -11.19
C ALA A 255 -18.72 0.42 -12.65
N SER A 256 -17.44 0.59 -13.04
CA SER A 256 -16.98 0.46 -14.43
C SER A 256 -17.86 1.26 -15.41
N ALA A 257 -18.13 2.52 -15.10
CA ALA A 257 -19.03 3.37 -15.86
C ALA A 257 -18.65 4.86 -15.78
N VAL A 258 -19.17 5.65 -16.71
CA VAL A 258 -19.20 7.10 -16.61
C VAL A 258 -20.67 7.56 -16.51
N ALA A 259 -20.96 8.48 -15.58
CA ALA A 259 -22.25 9.15 -15.52
C ALA A 259 -22.22 10.42 -16.35
N GLU A 260 -23.19 10.61 -17.26
CA GLU A 260 -23.44 11.89 -17.96
C GLU A 260 -24.55 12.65 -17.23
N LEU A 261 -24.27 13.93 -16.92
CA LEU A 261 -25.13 14.81 -16.14
C LEU A 261 -25.63 15.97 -17.00
N ASP A 262 -26.89 16.34 -16.80
CA ASP A 262 -27.45 17.61 -17.27
C ASP A 262 -27.30 18.65 -16.17
N LEU A 263 -26.35 19.55 -16.34
CA LEU A 263 -26.02 20.57 -15.33
C LEU A 263 -27.01 21.72 -15.24
N LEU A 264 -27.94 21.85 -16.20
CA LEU A 264 -29.01 22.86 -16.17
C LEU A 264 -30.23 22.36 -15.40
N THR A 265 -30.59 21.09 -15.59
CA THR A 265 -31.79 20.50 -14.99
C THR A 265 -31.54 19.74 -13.70
N GLY A 266 -30.24 19.41 -13.38
CA GLY A 266 -29.89 18.63 -12.22
C GLY A 266 -30.17 17.12 -12.33
N GLN A 267 -30.25 16.59 -13.54
CA GLN A 267 -30.60 15.21 -13.81
C GLN A 267 -29.42 14.38 -14.32
N VAL A 268 -29.33 13.12 -13.89
CA VAL A 268 -28.44 12.12 -14.53
C VAL A 268 -29.08 11.73 -15.85
N ARG A 269 -28.43 12.03 -16.99
CA ARG A 269 -28.92 11.66 -18.32
C ARG A 269 -28.82 10.20 -18.60
N ARG A 270 -27.67 9.59 -18.28
CA ARG A 270 -27.38 8.16 -18.48
C ARG A 270 -26.14 7.72 -17.74
N PHE A 271 -26.02 6.43 -17.52
CA PHE A 271 -24.80 5.75 -17.17
C PHE A 271 -24.23 5.08 -18.43
N ILE A 272 -22.97 5.36 -18.75
CA ILE A 272 -22.25 4.83 -19.91
C ILE A 272 -21.37 3.69 -19.41
N PRO A 273 -21.71 2.43 -19.70
CA PRO A 273 -20.88 1.31 -19.29
C PRO A 273 -19.59 1.31 -20.12
N LEU A 274 -18.49 1.04 -19.45
CA LEU A 274 -17.17 0.88 -20.04
C LEU A 274 -16.82 -0.60 -20.18
N ASN A 275 -15.64 -0.90 -20.70
CA ASN A 275 -15.17 -2.27 -20.82
C ASN A 275 -15.24 -2.99 -19.46
N LYS A 276 -16.21 -3.86 -19.31
CA LYS A 276 -16.48 -4.57 -18.06
C LYS A 276 -15.70 -5.88 -17.97
N PRO A 277 -15.42 -6.39 -16.77
CA PRO A 277 -14.88 -7.72 -16.60
C PRO A 277 -15.82 -8.78 -17.18
N VAL A 278 -15.26 -9.92 -17.60
CA VAL A 278 -16.00 -11.02 -18.22
C VAL A 278 -16.87 -11.75 -17.20
N ALA A 279 -16.44 -11.81 -15.93
CA ALA A 279 -17.16 -12.45 -14.84
C ALA A 279 -17.72 -11.42 -13.83
N PRO A 280 -18.88 -11.69 -13.19
CA PRO A 280 -19.55 -10.74 -12.29
C PRO A 280 -18.74 -10.32 -11.07
N LEU A 281 -17.76 -11.11 -10.63
CA LEU A 281 -16.93 -10.89 -9.43
C LEU A 281 -15.46 -10.61 -9.77
N GLU A 282 -15.12 -10.41 -11.03
CA GLU A 282 -13.79 -9.90 -11.38
C GLU A 282 -13.68 -8.41 -11.08
N GLY A 283 -12.45 -7.93 -10.81
CA GLY A 283 -12.17 -6.52 -10.62
C GLY A 283 -12.70 -5.65 -11.77
N GLY A 284 -13.21 -4.46 -11.45
CA GLY A 284 -13.78 -3.53 -12.41
C GLY A 284 -12.76 -3.05 -13.45
N SER A 285 -13.22 -2.28 -14.44
CA SER A 285 -12.31 -1.56 -15.36
C SER A 285 -11.67 -0.34 -14.71
N HIS A 286 -12.21 0.11 -13.58
CA HIS A 286 -11.74 1.19 -12.73
C HIS A 286 -11.43 2.48 -13.52
N PRO A 287 -12.46 3.18 -14.03
CA PRO A 287 -12.27 4.44 -14.73
C PRO A 287 -11.78 5.53 -13.78
N THR A 288 -10.63 6.12 -14.08
CA THR A 288 -9.98 7.17 -13.31
C THR A 288 -10.10 8.52 -14.01
N ALA A 289 -9.09 8.91 -14.79
CA ALA A 289 -9.04 10.20 -15.45
C ALA A 289 -10.08 10.36 -16.56
N LEU A 290 -10.69 11.53 -16.60
CA LEU A 290 -11.58 11.98 -17.66
C LEU A 290 -10.99 13.22 -18.35
N LEU A 291 -11.06 13.27 -19.68
CA LEU A 291 -10.62 14.41 -20.47
C LEU A 291 -11.55 14.64 -21.66
N LEU A 292 -12.04 15.87 -21.83
CA LEU A 292 -12.84 16.25 -23.00
C LEU A 292 -11.98 16.90 -24.08
N SER A 293 -12.27 16.60 -25.35
CA SER A 293 -11.77 17.41 -26.45
C SER A 293 -12.35 18.84 -26.37
N ARG A 294 -11.61 19.81 -26.91
CA ARG A 294 -12.00 21.24 -26.86
C ARG A 294 -13.38 21.50 -27.48
N ASP A 295 -13.75 20.75 -28.51
CA ASP A 295 -15.04 20.80 -29.16
C ASP A 295 -16.15 20.02 -28.42
N ASN A 296 -15.83 19.40 -27.29
CA ASN A 296 -16.65 18.51 -26.48
C ASN A 296 -17.21 17.27 -27.22
N SER A 297 -16.69 16.93 -28.39
CA SER A 297 -17.18 15.78 -29.17
C SER A 297 -16.68 14.42 -28.67
N ARG A 298 -15.51 14.39 -28.01
CA ARG A 298 -14.85 13.18 -27.53
C ARG A 298 -14.60 13.26 -26.03
N LEU A 299 -14.86 12.13 -25.35
CA LEU A 299 -14.49 11.91 -23.95
C LEU A 299 -13.46 10.78 -23.89
N PHE A 300 -12.28 11.10 -23.39
CA PHE A 300 -11.23 10.13 -23.11
C PHE A 300 -11.37 9.65 -21.67
N VAL A 301 -11.33 8.33 -21.45
CA VAL A 301 -11.50 7.68 -20.15
C VAL A 301 -10.38 6.69 -19.93
N ALA A 302 -9.52 6.90 -18.94
CA ALA A 302 -8.49 5.96 -18.54
C ALA A 302 -9.10 4.82 -17.71
N LEU A 303 -8.77 3.57 -18.06
CA LEU A 303 -9.23 2.35 -17.40
C LEU A 303 -8.04 1.62 -16.79
N THR A 304 -7.79 1.86 -15.50
CA THR A 304 -6.57 1.37 -14.82
C THR A 304 -6.42 -0.15 -14.92
N ASN A 305 -7.47 -0.90 -14.63
CA ASN A 305 -7.45 -2.36 -14.67
C ASN A 305 -7.61 -2.98 -16.07
N ARG A 306 -7.51 -2.20 -17.16
CA ARG A 306 -7.64 -2.71 -18.54
C ARG A 306 -6.46 -2.36 -19.45
N ASP A 307 -5.48 -1.61 -18.96
CA ASP A 307 -4.38 -1.07 -19.77
C ASP A 307 -4.89 -0.35 -21.03
N GLU A 308 -5.93 0.46 -20.87
CA GLU A 308 -6.70 0.98 -21.98
C GLU A 308 -7.22 2.40 -21.69
N ILE A 309 -7.33 3.20 -22.75
CA ILE A 309 -8.08 4.46 -22.74
C ILE A 309 -9.21 4.31 -23.73
N GLU A 310 -10.45 4.37 -23.27
CA GLU A 310 -11.61 4.44 -24.12
C GLU A 310 -11.88 5.87 -24.58
N VAL A 311 -12.14 6.06 -25.89
CA VAL A 311 -12.54 7.34 -26.47
C VAL A 311 -13.99 7.23 -26.92
N LEU A 312 -14.85 7.96 -26.22
CA LEU A 312 -16.31 7.94 -26.43
C LEU A 312 -16.77 9.15 -27.24
N ASP A 313 -17.73 8.96 -28.14
CA ASP A 313 -18.54 10.03 -28.73
C ASP A 313 -19.52 10.56 -27.68
N THR A 314 -19.39 11.82 -27.30
CA THR A 314 -20.20 12.40 -26.22
C THR A 314 -21.66 12.55 -26.56
N SER A 315 -22.04 12.63 -27.85
CA SER A 315 -23.42 12.77 -28.29
C SER A 315 -24.18 11.45 -28.23
N THR A 316 -23.55 10.37 -28.65
CA THR A 316 -24.12 9.01 -28.75
C THR A 316 -23.75 8.09 -27.60
N ALA A 317 -22.72 8.44 -26.84
CA ALA A 317 -22.07 7.57 -25.84
C ALA A 317 -21.50 6.26 -26.40
N LYS A 318 -21.19 6.22 -27.68
CA LYS A 318 -20.58 5.04 -28.30
C LYS A 318 -19.06 5.11 -28.23
N LEU A 319 -18.45 3.96 -28.05
CA LEU A 319 -17.01 3.80 -28.19
C LEU A 319 -16.60 4.14 -29.63
N LEU A 320 -15.67 5.07 -29.79
CA LEU A 320 -15.05 5.44 -31.07
C LEU A 320 -13.74 4.67 -31.25
N TYR A 321 -12.88 4.66 -30.24
CA TYR A 321 -11.55 4.09 -30.27
C TYR A 321 -11.19 3.52 -28.91
N SER A 322 -10.32 2.49 -28.94
CA SER A 322 -9.63 1.93 -27.79
C SER A 322 -8.14 2.16 -27.99
N LEU A 323 -7.48 2.77 -27.02
CA LEU A 323 -6.05 3.10 -27.05
C LEU A 323 -5.35 2.21 -26.01
N SER A 324 -4.49 1.29 -26.47
CA SER A 324 -3.77 0.38 -25.58
C SER A 324 -2.55 1.06 -24.96
N THR A 325 -2.46 1.03 -23.63
CA THR A 325 -1.32 1.54 -22.86
C THR A 325 -0.25 0.49 -22.61
N LYS A 326 -0.44 -0.73 -23.08
CA LYS A 326 0.53 -1.84 -22.96
C LYS A 326 1.85 -1.53 -23.66
N LEU A 327 2.93 -1.92 -23.00
CA LEU A 327 4.26 -1.87 -23.60
C LEU A 327 4.40 -2.85 -24.77
N PRO A 328 5.28 -2.59 -25.74
CA PRO A 328 5.55 -3.52 -26.83
C PRO A 328 5.95 -4.90 -26.30
N GLY A 329 5.19 -5.94 -26.65
CA GLY A 329 5.43 -7.32 -26.18
C GLY A 329 4.88 -7.65 -24.80
N GLN A 330 4.23 -6.73 -24.11
CA GLN A 330 3.57 -6.99 -22.81
C GLN A 330 2.40 -7.97 -23.00
N MET A 331 2.50 -9.14 -22.35
CA MET A 331 1.48 -10.19 -22.44
C MET A 331 0.41 -10.06 -21.34
N PHE A 332 0.81 -9.65 -20.12
CA PHE A 332 -0.06 -9.56 -18.94
C PHE A 332 -0.49 -8.11 -18.70
N GLY A 333 -1.62 -7.91 -18.04
CA GLY A 333 -2.11 -6.60 -17.64
C GLY A 333 -1.24 -5.95 -16.56
N GLY A 334 -1.32 -4.61 -16.41
CA GLY A 334 -0.63 -3.87 -15.35
C GLY A 334 0.25 -2.73 -15.86
N SER A 335 -0.23 -1.93 -16.82
CA SER A 335 0.34 -0.60 -17.08
C SER A 335 -0.25 0.46 -16.15
N ASP A 336 -1.53 0.33 -15.81
CA ASP A 336 -2.27 1.16 -14.88
C ASP A 336 -2.34 2.64 -15.28
N PRO A 337 -3.13 3.00 -16.34
CA PRO A 337 -3.29 4.39 -16.77
C PRO A 337 -4.13 5.20 -15.79
N GLU A 338 -3.57 6.26 -15.19
CA GLU A 338 -4.21 7.04 -14.12
C GLU A 338 -4.48 8.50 -14.46
N SER A 339 -3.67 9.12 -15.28
CA SER A 339 -3.78 10.56 -15.60
C SER A 339 -3.59 10.80 -17.09
N LEU A 340 -4.36 11.75 -17.63
CA LEU A 340 -4.39 12.06 -19.06
C LEU A 340 -4.08 13.54 -19.32
N ALA A 341 -3.34 13.83 -20.38
CA ALA A 341 -3.13 15.19 -20.86
C ALA A 341 -3.13 15.25 -22.39
N LEU A 342 -3.73 16.28 -22.98
CA LEU A 342 -3.68 16.56 -24.42
C LEU A 342 -2.70 17.69 -24.72
N SER A 343 -1.96 17.56 -25.81
CA SER A 343 -1.21 18.69 -26.37
C SER A 343 -2.16 19.83 -26.77
N ALA A 344 -1.63 21.06 -26.84
CA ALA A 344 -2.43 22.24 -27.16
C ALA A 344 -3.14 22.18 -28.53
N ASP A 345 -2.61 21.40 -29.46
CA ASP A 345 -3.23 21.16 -30.79
C ASP A 345 -4.13 19.92 -30.84
N GLU A 346 -4.27 19.21 -29.70
CA GLU A 346 -5.02 17.96 -29.53
C GLU A 346 -4.60 16.81 -30.46
N LYS A 347 -3.35 16.85 -30.97
CA LYS A 347 -2.83 15.79 -31.81
C LYS A 347 -2.05 14.71 -31.04
N THR A 348 -1.65 14.99 -29.82
CA THR A 348 -0.94 14.08 -28.96
C THR A 348 -1.68 13.91 -27.64
N LEU A 349 -1.95 12.66 -27.28
CA LEU A 349 -2.45 12.29 -25.95
C LEU A 349 -1.32 11.65 -25.16
N PHE A 350 -1.20 12.04 -23.90
CA PHE A 350 -0.31 11.47 -22.93
C PHE A 350 -1.11 10.73 -21.86
N SER A 351 -0.61 9.57 -21.42
CA SER A 351 -1.18 8.79 -20.33
C SER A 351 -0.10 8.44 -19.34
N ALA A 352 -0.25 8.86 -18.08
CA ALA A 352 0.58 8.37 -16.99
C ALA A 352 0.18 6.93 -16.66
N ASN A 353 1.11 6.01 -16.74
CA ASN A 353 0.95 4.60 -16.53
C ASN A 353 1.70 4.21 -15.25
N ALA A 354 1.00 4.18 -14.11
CA ALA A 354 1.60 4.17 -12.80
C ALA A 354 2.43 2.91 -12.51
N ILE A 355 1.88 1.73 -12.76
CA ILE A 355 2.58 0.45 -12.52
C ILE A 355 3.76 0.24 -13.47
N SER A 356 3.68 0.74 -14.72
CA SER A 356 4.81 0.59 -15.66
C SER A 356 5.87 1.69 -15.53
N ASP A 357 5.72 2.65 -14.59
CA ASP A 357 6.61 3.78 -14.38
C ASP A 357 6.93 4.51 -15.71
N SER A 358 5.88 4.90 -16.42
CA SER A 358 6.03 5.48 -17.75
C SER A 358 4.88 6.40 -18.13
N VAL A 359 5.12 7.26 -19.12
CA VAL A 359 4.04 7.98 -19.82
C VAL A 359 3.94 7.43 -21.24
N ALA A 360 2.76 6.88 -21.60
CA ALA A 360 2.45 6.49 -22.96
C ALA A 360 2.13 7.72 -23.82
N VAL A 361 2.61 7.72 -25.07
CA VAL A 361 2.42 8.82 -26.05
C VAL A 361 1.61 8.29 -27.23
N PHE A 362 0.48 8.92 -27.55
CA PHE A 362 -0.39 8.54 -28.65
C PHE A 362 -0.47 9.65 -29.68
N ASP A 363 -0.30 9.32 -30.96
CA ASP A 363 -0.57 10.22 -32.08
C ASP A 363 -2.05 10.12 -32.47
N LEU A 364 -2.79 11.19 -32.24
CA LEU A 364 -4.21 11.29 -32.59
C LEU A 364 -4.46 11.86 -34.00
N SER A 365 -3.41 12.21 -34.74
CA SER A 365 -3.53 12.83 -36.08
C SER A 365 -4.15 11.92 -37.14
N HIS A 366 -4.03 10.61 -36.94
CA HIS A 366 -4.42 9.57 -37.89
C HIS A 366 -5.36 8.52 -37.27
N LEU A 367 -6.36 8.97 -36.49
CA LEU A 367 -7.36 8.08 -35.92
C LEU A 367 -8.21 7.45 -37.04
N ALA A 368 -7.90 6.19 -37.41
CA ALA A 368 -8.74 5.39 -38.31
C ALA A 368 -9.68 4.51 -37.48
N SER A 369 -10.95 4.44 -37.84
CA SER A 369 -11.95 3.65 -37.14
C SER A 369 -11.69 2.15 -37.24
N GLY A 370 -11.72 1.44 -36.10
CA GLY A 370 -11.92 -0.01 -36.05
C GLY A 370 -10.75 -0.89 -35.61
N GLU A 371 -9.52 -0.34 -35.39
CA GLU A 371 -8.40 -1.09 -34.84
C GLU A 371 -7.96 -0.46 -33.53
N PRO A 372 -7.53 -1.26 -32.51
CA PRO A 372 -6.90 -0.73 -31.32
C PRO A 372 -5.65 0.07 -31.69
N LEU A 373 -5.54 1.28 -31.20
CA LEU A 373 -4.36 2.11 -31.38
C LEU A 373 -3.36 1.83 -30.27
N HIS A 374 -2.10 1.67 -30.64
CA HIS A 374 -1.00 1.53 -29.71
C HIS A 374 -0.28 2.86 -29.50
N ALA A 375 0.34 3.03 -28.35
CA ALA A 375 1.23 4.15 -28.12
C ALA A 375 2.36 4.18 -29.17
N VAL A 376 2.71 5.36 -29.65
CA VAL A 376 3.86 5.56 -30.56
C VAL A 376 5.19 5.49 -29.82
N GLY A 377 5.17 5.53 -28.49
CA GLY A 377 6.33 5.33 -27.64
C GLY A 377 5.98 5.62 -26.17
N PHE A 378 6.99 5.43 -25.31
CA PHE A 378 6.87 5.58 -23.86
C PHE A 378 8.02 6.42 -23.31
N VAL A 379 7.73 7.22 -22.30
CA VAL A 379 8.69 8.05 -21.57
C VAL A 379 8.91 7.44 -20.21
N PRO A 380 10.14 7.11 -19.79
CA PRO A 380 10.39 6.57 -18.44
C PRO A 380 10.22 7.67 -17.39
N THR A 381 9.66 7.28 -16.25
CA THR A 381 9.44 8.15 -15.10
C THR A 381 10.10 7.57 -13.85
N GLU A 382 10.10 8.32 -12.76
CA GLU A 382 10.31 7.77 -11.44
C GLU A 382 9.07 7.00 -10.97
N TRP A 383 9.14 6.41 -9.78
CA TRP A 383 8.17 5.43 -9.28
C TRP A 383 6.77 6.03 -9.15
N TYR A 384 5.81 5.38 -9.80
CA TYR A 384 4.37 5.58 -9.72
C TYR A 384 3.91 6.98 -10.20
N PRO A 385 3.96 7.28 -11.53
CA PRO A 385 3.48 8.55 -12.08
C PRO A 385 1.95 8.66 -11.98
N THR A 386 1.45 9.68 -11.27
CA THR A 386 0.04 9.87 -10.93
C THR A 386 -0.58 11.16 -11.49
N ALA A 387 0.23 12.15 -11.80
CA ALA A 387 -0.25 13.44 -12.26
C ALA A 387 0.56 13.96 -13.44
N ILE A 388 -0.10 14.23 -14.57
CA ILE A 388 0.54 14.83 -15.74
C ILE A 388 -0.19 16.06 -16.22
N ALA A 389 0.56 17.01 -16.79
CA ALA A 389 0.01 18.15 -17.47
C ALA A 389 0.83 18.49 -18.72
N ALA A 390 0.17 18.93 -19.80
CA ALA A 390 0.81 19.39 -21.01
C ALA A 390 0.71 20.91 -21.11
N THR A 391 1.85 21.59 -21.20
CA THR A 391 1.91 23.02 -21.54
C THR A 391 1.99 23.21 -23.07
N GLY A 392 2.15 24.46 -23.53
CA GLY A 392 2.42 24.69 -24.96
C GLY A 392 3.70 24.04 -25.47
N ASN A 393 4.69 23.78 -24.58
CA ASN A 393 6.04 23.33 -24.98
C ASN A 393 6.55 22.11 -24.23
N ASP A 394 5.97 21.77 -23.08
CA ASP A 394 6.51 20.77 -22.16
C ASP A 394 5.46 19.78 -21.68
N LEU A 395 5.89 18.55 -21.41
CA LEU A 395 5.20 17.58 -20.61
C LEU A 395 5.73 17.67 -19.18
N LEU A 396 4.82 17.84 -18.22
CA LEU A 396 5.09 17.81 -16.79
C LEU A 396 4.62 16.47 -16.22
N ILE A 397 5.45 15.83 -15.39
CA ILE A 397 5.15 14.51 -14.84
C ILE A 397 5.42 14.54 -13.35
N GLY A 398 4.39 14.33 -12.54
CA GLY A 398 4.46 14.09 -11.12
C GLY A 398 4.42 12.60 -10.82
N SER A 399 5.44 12.09 -10.12
CA SER A 399 5.48 10.70 -9.64
C SER A 399 5.29 10.65 -8.14
N ALA A 400 4.48 9.71 -7.65
CA ALA A 400 4.02 9.65 -6.27
C ALA A 400 5.15 9.36 -5.27
N LYS A 401 6.03 8.43 -5.61
CA LYS A 401 7.03 7.85 -4.72
C LYS A 401 8.48 8.14 -5.14
N GLY A 402 8.71 8.91 -6.21
CA GLY A 402 10.02 9.35 -6.69
C GLY A 402 11.01 8.19 -6.83
N ARG A 403 12.04 8.16 -5.98
CA ARG A 403 13.05 7.08 -5.94
C ARG A 403 12.95 6.19 -4.71
N GLY A 404 11.79 6.15 -4.05
CA GLY A 404 11.58 5.40 -2.82
C GLY A 404 12.09 6.16 -1.58
N SER A 405 12.18 5.47 -0.46
CA SER A 405 12.54 6.05 0.83
C SER A 405 14.07 6.06 1.08
N GLY A 406 14.79 5.03 0.65
CA GLY A 406 16.19 4.82 1.00
C GLY A 406 16.39 4.49 2.50
N PRO A 407 17.64 4.61 3.00
CA PRO A 407 17.92 4.38 4.39
C PRO A 407 17.31 5.46 5.29
N ASN A 408 16.96 5.09 6.51
CA ASN A 408 16.43 6.04 7.48
C ASN A 408 17.38 7.24 7.66
N PRO A 409 16.89 8.47 7.56
CA PRO A 409 17.73 9.66 7.63
C PRO A 409 18.33 9.83 9.03
N VAL A 410 19.47 10.53 9.11
CA VAL A 410 19.98 10.99 10.39
C VAL A 410 19.01 12.03 10.95
N VAL A 411 18.42 11.75 12.10
CA VAL A 411 17.39 12.57 12.69
C VAL A 411 17.93 13.89 13.20
N LEU A 412 17.28 14.96 12.80
CA LEU A 412 17.59 16.31 13.26
C LEU A 412 16.72 16.74 14.46
N LYS A 413 15.65 16.00 14.75
CA LYS A 413 14.75 16.23 15.88
C LYS A 413 15.01 15.21 16.98
N LYS A 414 14.86 15.66 18.21
CA LYS A 414 14.73 14.77 19.36
C LYS A 414 13.26 14.81 19.79
N GLY A 415 12.72 13.67 20.13
CA GLY A 415 11.41 13.55 20.75
C GLY A 415 11.32 14.29 22.09
N GLU A 416 10.13 14.39 22.64
CA GLU A 416 9.91 14.99 23.96
C GLU A 416 10.69 14.26 25.08
N ASP A 417 10.96 12.96 24.87
CA ASP A 417 11.79 12.10 25.72
C ASP A 417 13.30 12.32 25.56
N GLY A 418 13.72 13.07 24.52
CA GLY A 418 15.12 13.36 24.21
C GLY A 418 15.80 12.32 23.30
N GLU A 419 15.08 11.27 22.89
CA GLU A 419 15.54 10.25 21.96
C GLU A 419 15.50 10.74 20.50
N PRO A 420 16.30 10.13 19.59
CA PRO A 420 16.21 10.40 18.15
C PRO A 420 14.84 9.99 17.60
N GLU A 421 14.11 10.88 16.96
CA GLU A 421 12.92 10.52 16.19
C GLU A 421 13.31 10.11 14.77
N TYR A 422 12.97 8.90 14.36
CA TYR A 422 13.06 8.49 12.97
C TYR A 422 11.75 8.86 12.28
N PRO A 423 11.79 9.44 11.06
CA PRO A 423 10.56 9.65 10.30
C PRO A 423 9.89 8.30 10.06
N TYR A 424 8.58 8.31 10.16
CA TYR A 424 7.74 7.19 9.78
C TYR A 424 7.95 6.83 8.29
N ASN A 425 7.94 5.55 7.92
CA ASN A 425 8.24 5.12 6.56
C ASN A 425 7.46 5.89 5.48
N PRO A 426 6.13 6.06 5.57
CA PRO A 426 5.38 6.87 4.62
C PRO A 426 5.86 8.33 4.48
N ALA A 427 6.42 8.93 5.54
CA ALA A 427 6.96 10.28 5.51
C ALA A 427 8.34 10.37 4.85
N MET A 428 9.07 9.25 4.72
CA MET A 428 10.40 9.19 4.12
C MET A 428 10.35 9.21 2.59
N THR A 429 9.26 8.74 2.01
CA THR A 429 9.05 8.76 0.56
C THR A 429 8.78 10.18 0.07
N ASN A 430 9.51 10.63 -0.94
CA ASN A 430 9.28 11.91 -1.62
C ASN A 430 8.72 11.65 -3.01
N GLY A 431 7.75 12.45 -3.44
CA GLY A 431 7.37 12.50 -4.85
C GLY A 431 8.42 13.20 -5.70
N SER A 432 8.20 13.21 -7.00
CA SER A 432 9.08 13.92 -7.92
C SER A 432 8.33 14.65 -9.03
N LEU A 433 8.97 15.68 -9.59
CA LEU A 433 8.48 16.44 -10.73
C LEU A 433 9.53 16.48 -11.83
N ALA A 434 9.20 15.87 -12.98
CA ALA A 434 9.98 15.97 -14.21
C ALA A 434 9.33 16.95 -15.19
N ARG A 435 10.15 17.69 -15.95
CA ARG A 435 9.74 18.60 -17.02
C ARG A 435 10.47 18.24 -18.30
N ILE A 436 9.74 17.82 -19.34
CA ILE A 436 10.30 17.32 -20.58
C ILE A 436 9.84 18.20 -21.77
N PRO A 437 10.74 18.94 -22.43
CA PRO A 437 10.38 19.68 -23.63
C PRO A 437 9.88 18.76 -24.75
N PHE A 438 8.83 19.16 -25.47
CA PHE A 438 8.28 18.38 -26.59
C PHE A 438 9.31 18.15 -27.71
N THR A 439 10.27 19.08 -27.90
CA THR A 439 11.38 18.88 -28.84
C THR A 439 12.26 17.70 -28.41
N SER A 440 12.63 17.64 -27.12
CA SER A 440 13.39 16.49 -26.57
C SER A 440 12.60 15.18 -26.66
N LEU A 441 11.32 15.25 -26.39
CA LEU A 441 10.43 14.08 -26.50
C LEU A 441 10.44 13.52 -27.93
N LYS A 442 10.26 14.39 -28.94
CA LYS A 442 10.27 14.00 -30.35
C LYS A 442 11.59 13.36 -30.77
N ASP A 443 12.70 13.90 -30.29
CA ASP A 443 14.04 13.47 -30.75
C ASP A 443 14.50 12.17 -30.05
N HIS A 444 13.96 11.85 -28.86
CA HIS A 444 14.44 10.74 -28.03
C HIS A 444 13.38 9.67 -27.70
N LEU A 445 12.15 9.78 -28.19
CA LEU A 445 11.05 8.89 -27.81
C LEU A 445 11.36 7.40 -28.01
N ALA A 446 12.07 7.05 -29.09
CA ALA A 446 12.47 5.66 -29.33
C ALA A 446 13.45 5.15 -28.25
N ALA A 447 14.45 5.97 -27.90
CA ALA A 447 15.41 5.62 -26.85
C ALA A 447 14.73 5.55 -25.47
N TYR A 448 13.79 6.44 -25.20
CA TYR A 448 12.99 6.40 -23.96
C TYR A 448 12.14 5.12 -23.89
N THR A 449 11.51 4.73 -25.01
CA THR A 449 10.75 3.48 -25.11
C THR A 449 11.61 2.25 -24.83
N ASP A 450 12.86 2.24 -25.34
CA ASP A 450 13.81 1.16 -25.04
C ASP A 450 14.17 1.08 -23.56
N VAL A 451 14.33 2.23 -22.88
CA VAL A 451 14.56 2.28 -21.43
C VAL A 451 13.37 1.69 -20.70
N VAL A 452 12.14 2.14 -20.99
CA VAL A 452 10.92 1.63 -20.35
C VAL A 452 10.77 0.12 -20.58
N SER A 453 10.98 -0.35 -21.81
CA SER A 453 10.87 -1.78 -22.15
C SER A 453 11.90 -2.63 -21.39
N LYS A 454 13.13 -2.13 -21.22
CA LYS A 454 14.18 -2.83 -20.48
C LYS A 454 13.89 -2.84 -18.98
N THR A 455 13.49 -1.70 -18.40
CA THR A 455 13.15 -1.59 -16.98
C THR A 455 11.96 -2.50 -16.61
N ASN A 456 11.00 -2.63 -17.52
CA ASN A 456 9.82 -3.45 -17.29
C ASN A 456 10.01 -4.90 -17.80
N ALA A 457 11.15 -5.28 -18.41
CA ALA A 457 11.38 -6.61 -18.98
C ALA A 457 10.14 -7.16 -19.71
N ALA A 458 9.53 -6.33 -20.58
CA ALA A 458 8.19 -6.53 -21.14
C ALA A 458 7.97 -7.86 -21.89
N GLN A 459 9.04 -8.59 -22.19
CA GLN A 459 9.00 -9.92 -22.82
C GLN A 459 8.98 -11.09 -21.82
N GLY A 460 8.92 -10.80 -20.53
CA GLY A 460 8.93 -11.82 -19.45
C GLY A 460 10.33 -12.37 -19.15
N ASN A 461 10.45 -12.98 -17.99
CA ASN A 461 11.66 -13.69 -17.56
C ASN A 461 11.48 -15.22 -17.69
N VAL A 462 12.51 -15.97 -17.26
CA VAL A 462 12.48 -17.45 -17.25
C VAL A 462 11.31 -17.95 -16.38
N ASP A 463 10.50 -18.85 -16.91
CA ASP A 463 9.30 -19.36 -16.26
C ASP A 463 9.53 -20.59 -15.35
N ARG A 464 10.76 -21.10 -15.26
CA ARG A 464 11.06 -22.35 -14.55
C ARG A 464 12.36 -22.27 -13.78
N ILE A 465 12.32 -22.80 -12.58
CA ILE A 465 13.51 -23.02 -11.76
C ILE A 465 14.17 -24.32 -12.21
N GLN A 466 15.47 -24.27 -12.48
CA GLN A 466 16.29 -25.44 -12.73
C GLN A 466 16.88 -25.92 -11.40
N PHE A 467 16.40 -27.05 -10.92
CA PHE A 467 16.91 -27.65 -9.68
C PHE A 467 18.23 -28.37 -9.97
N THR A 468 19.24 -28.12 -9.13
CA THR A 468 20.49 -28.92 -9.18
C THR A 468 20.22 -30.40 -8.90
N ALA A 469 19.24 -30.70 -8.08
CA ALA A 469 18.80 -32.06 -7.76
C ALA A 469 17.96 -32.74 -8.87
N GLY A 470 17.79 -32.11 -10.04
CA GLY A 470 17.02 -32.63 -11.16
C GLY A 470 15.71 -31.93 -11.41
N GLU A 471 14.62 -32.67 -11.60
CA GLU A 471 13.29 -32.07 -11.83
C GLU A 471 12.71 -31.40 -10.58
N ASN A 472 11.85 -30.41 -10.78
CA ASN A 472 11.07 -29.82 -9.71
C ASN A 472 10.19 -30.87 -9.01
N LYS A 473 10.45 -31.08 -7.73
CA LYS A 473 9.70 -32.01 -6.88
C LYS A 473 8.64 -31.32 -6.04
N ILE A 474 8.67 -29.98 -5.96
CA ILE A 474 7.76 -29.23 -5.11
C ILE A 474 6.33 -29.36 -5.66
N ARG A 475 5.43 -29.78 -4.80
CA ARG A 475 4.01 -29.94 -5.04
C ARG A 475 3.17 -29.10 -4.11
N HIS A 476 3.75 -28.74 -2.96
CA HIS A 476 3.09 -27.98 -1.91
C HIS A 476 3.93 -26.76 -1.59
N VAL A 477 3.27 -25.63 -1.47
CA VAL A 477 3.87 -24.37 -1.01
C VAL A 477 3.12 -23.94 0.22
N ILE A 478 3.84 -23.65 1.30
CA ILE A 478 3.33 -23.02 2.51
C ILE A 478 3.90 -21.62 2.54
N TYR A 479 3.02 -20.64 2.38
CA TYR A 479 3.34 -19.23 2.36
C TYR A 479 2.91 -18.61 3.69
N ILE A 480 3.87 -18.07 4.46
CA ILE A 480 3.62 -17.48 5.77
C ILE A 480 3.83 -15.98 5.66
N ILE A 481 2.79 -15.22 5.99
CA ILE A 481 2.83 -13.76 6.09
C ILE A 481 2.88 -13.39 7.57
N LYS A 482 3.85 -12.54 7.92
CA LYS A 482 4.13 -11.98 9.25
C LYS A 482 3.92 -10.47 9.21
N GLU A 483 4.18 -9.75 10.33
CA GLU A 483 3.80 -8.34 10.49
C GLU A 483 4.96 -7.46 10.96
N ASN A 484 5.32 -6.52 10.08
CA ASN A 484 5.97 -5.22 10.29
C ASN A 484 7.37 -5.25 10.91
N ARG A 485 8.36 -5.99 10.34
CA ARG A 485 9.75 -5.93 10.84
C ARG A 485 10.75 -5.69 9.72
N THR A 486 11.68 -4.75 9.96
CA THR A 486 12.83 -4.55 9.07
C THR A 486 13.87 -5.65 9.21
N TYR A 487 14.73 -5.80 8.21
CA TYR A 487 15.84 -6.72 8.25
C TYR A 487 16.76 -6.49 9.47
N ASP A 488 17.16 -5.23 9.71
CA ASP A 488 18.09 -4.92 10.80
C ASP A 488 17.48 -5.13 12.18
N GLN A 489 16.17 -4.96 12.35
CA GLN A 489 15.52 -5.22 13.65
C GLN A 489 15.65 -6.67 14.08
N VAL A 490 15.64 -7.62 13.15
CA VAL A 490 15.67 -9.06 13.41
C VAL A 490 17.04 -9.65 13.08
N PHE A 491 17.54 -9.48 11.85
CA PHE A 491 18.75 -10.10 11.33
C PHE A 491 19.99 -9.19 11.32
N GLY A 492 19.90 -8.01 11.92
CA GLY A 492 21.03 -7.08 11.99
C GLY A 492 22.29 -7.68 12.64
N ASP A 493 22.12 -8.66 13.55
CA ASP A 493 23.20 -9.35 14.26
C ASP A 493 23.75 -10.60 13.53
N LEU A 494 23.23 -10.97 12.35
CA LEU A 494 23.80 -12.03 11.51
C LEU A 494 25.16 -11.59 10.94
N ALA A 495 26.23 -12.04 11.57
CA ALA A 495 27.60 -11.67 11.19
C ALA A 495 28.01 -12.11 9.77
N GLU A 496 27.28 -13.05 9.18
CA GLU A 496 27.51 -13.59 7.84
C GLU A 496 26.99 -12.67 6.72
N ALA A 497 26.11 -11.73 7.05
CA ALA A 497 25.30 -10.95 6.09
C ALA A 497 25.46 -9.43 6.31
N ASN A 498 24.78 -8.63 5.47
CA ASN A 498 24.83 -7.17 5.54
C ASN A 498 23.80 -6.62 6.53
N GLY A 499 24.05 -6.80 7.83
CA GLY A 499 23.23 -6.27 8.91
C GLY A 499 23.94 -5.18 9.72
N ASP A 500 23.16 -4.37 10.46
CA ASP A 500 23.67 -3.48 11.50
C ASP A 500 23.30 -4.02 12.88
N PRO A 501 24.24 -4.68 13.60
CA PRO A 501 23.94 -5.30 14.90
C PRO A 501 23.52 -4.32 15.99
N ARG A 502 23.72 -3.01 15.76
CA ARG A 502 23.27 -1.98 16.70
C ARG A 502 21.75 -1.75 16.64
N LEU A 503 21.12 -2.12 15.52
CA LEU A 503 19.68 -2.00 15.28
C LEU A 503 18.93 -3.29 15.59
N ALA A 504 19.64 -4.42 15.85
CA ALA A 504 19.06 -5.74 16.09
C ALA A 504 18.40 -5.83 17.48
N MET A 505 17.21 -5.26 17.60
CA MET A 505 16.44 -5.30 18.85
C MET A 505 15.79 -6.67 19.10
N TYR A 506 15.48 -7.41 18.07
CA TYR A 506 14.91 -8.77 18.11
C TYR A 506 15.92 -9.83 17.61
N GLY A 507 17.18 -9.69 17.99
CA GLY A 507 18.27 -10.58 17.58
C GLY A 507 18.07 -12.05 18.00
N GLU A 508 19.12 -12.87 17.85
CA GLU A 508 19.06 -14.33 18.01
C GLU A 508 18.54 -14.80 19.37
N ASP A 509 18.66 -14.01 20.43
CA ASP A 509 18.11 -14.35 21.74
C ASP A 509 16.57 -14.37 21.75
N ILE A 510 15.92 -13.52 20.96
CA ILE A 510 14.47 -13.41 20.85
C ILE A 510 13.95 -14.24 19.67
N THR A 511 14.69 -14.28 18.55
CA THR A 511 14.29 -14.98 17.32
C THR A 511 15.23 -16.14 16.93
N PRO A 512 15.48 -17.09 17.86
CA PRO A 512 16.43 -18.19 17.60
C PRO A 512 16.03 -19.11 16.44
N ASN A 513 14.74 -19.30 16.20
CA ASN A 513 14.26 -20.15 15.11
C ASN A 513 14.49 -19.51 13.75
N GLN A 514 14.14 -18.24 13.57
CA GLN A 514 14.35 -17.52 12.32
C GLN A 514 15.84 -17.41 11.98
N HIS A 515 16.71 -17.13 12.96
CA HIS A 515 18.16 -17.14 12.78
C HIS A 515 18.69 -18.51 12.37
N LYS A 516 18.23 -19.57 13.01
CA LYS A 516 18.62 -20.94 12.67
C LYS A 516 18.10 -21.34 11.28
N LEU A 517 16.88 -20.95 10.90
CA LEU A 517 16.32 -21.17 9.56
C LEU A 517 17.14 -20.43 8.50
N ALA A 518 17.46 -19.17 8.71
CA ALA A 518 18.28 -18.37 7.80
C ALA A 518 19.67 -19.00 7.58
N ARG A 519 20.37 -19.39 8.64
CA ARG A 519 21.68 -20.06 8.52
C ARG A 519 21.61 -21.43 7.88
N GLN A 520 20.54 -22.19 8.10
CA GLN A 520 20.40 -23.53 7.54
C GLN A 520 20.01 -23.51 6.06
N PHE A 521 19.08 -22.62 5.64
CA PHE A 521 18.46 -22.69 4.32
C PHE A 521 18.89 -21.58 3.36
N GLY A 522 19.40 -20.47 3.89
CA GLY A 522 19.89 -19.33 3.11
C GLY A 522 19.48 -17.99 3.72
N ILE A 523 20.42 -17.08 3.79
CA ILE A 523 20.24 -15.71 4.26
C ILE A 523 19.98 -14.81 3.05
N LEU A 524 18.87 -14.09 3.05
CA LEU A 524 18.51 -13.07 2.07
C LEU A 524 18.72 -11.70 2.72
N ASP A 525 19.79 -10.99 2.40
CA ASP A 525 20.10 -9.72 3.04
C ASP A 525 19.82 -8.48 2.16
N ASN A 526 19.16 -8.70 1.03
CA ASN A 526 18.78 -7.66 0.08
C ASN A 526 17.36 -7.91 -0.45
N PHE A 527 16.43 -8.21 0.48
CA PHE A 527 15.01 -8.39 0.21
C PHE A 527 14.21 -7.18 0.71
N TYR A 528 13.20 -6.76 -0.07
CA TYR A 528 12.38 -5.59 0.21
C TYR A 528 10.90 -5.94 0.13
N ASP A 529 10.13 -5.52 1.11
CA ASP A 529 8.68 -5.56 1.01
C ASP A 529 8.21 -4.52 -0.01
N SER A 530 7.20 -4.90 -0.80
CA SER A 530 6.64 -4.01 -1.84
C SER A 530 5.58 -3.07 -1.27
N GLY A 531 5.02 -3.37 -0.11
CA GLY A 531 4.10 -2.53 0.65
C GLY A 531 4.83 -1.44 1.41
N ASP A 532 4.16 -0.30 1.57
CA ASP A 532 4.61 0.79 2.44
C ASP A 532 4.07 0.63 3.87
N VAL A 533 2.88 0.02 4.00
CA VAL A 533 2.11 -0.22 5.23
C VAL A 533 1.28 -1.50 5.07
N SER A 534 0.76 -2.06 6.16
CA SER A 534 -0.01 -3.32 6.10
C SER A 534 -1.25 -3.23 5.19
N GLY A 535 -1.86 -2.04 5.08
CA GLY A 535 -3.01 -1.81 4.19
C GLY A 535 -2.76 -2.12 2.72
N ASP A 536 -1.58 -1.89 2.23
CA ASP A 536 -1.17 -2.26 0.87
C ASP A 536 -0.28 -3.52 0.85
N GLY A 537 0.48 -3.79 1.91
CA GLY A 537 1.40 -4.92 2.00
C GLY A 537 0.75 -6.29 1.83
N HIS A 538 -0.39 -6.53 2.48
CA HIS A 538 -1.17 -7.77 2.31
C HIS A 538 -1.68 -7.95 0.87
N ILE A 539 -1.97 -6.85 0.15
CA ILE A 539 -2.37 -6.91 -1.25
C ILE A 539 -1.15 -7.21 -2.13
N TRP A 540 -0.03 -6.52 -1.94
CA TRP A 540 1.22 -6.78 -2.65
C TRP A 540 1.68 -8.23 -2.50
N SER A 541 1.65 -8.76 -1.27
CA SER A 541 2.11 -10.12 -0.96
C SER A 541 1.21 -11.22 -1.55
N THR A 542 -0.02 -10.90 -1.92
CA THR A 542 -0.99 -11.87 -2.45
C THR A 542 -1.36 -11.66 -3.91
N SER A 543 -0.97 -10.54 -4.52
CA SER A 543 -1.31 -10.22 -5.92
C SER A 543 -0.12 -9.73 -6.76
N ALA A 544 1.05 -9.45 -6.15
CA ALA A 544 2.21 -8.82 -6.81
C ALA A 544 1.87 -7.50 -7.52
N SER A 545 0.78 -6.87 -7.15
CA SER A 545 0.29 -5.60 -7.69
C SER A 545 -0.67 -4.94 -6.70
N ILE A 546 -1.11 -3.73 -7.00
CA ILE A 546 -2.05 -2.96 -6.19
C ILE A 546 -3.03 -2.23 -7.09
N SER A 547 -4.26 -1.96 -6.63
CA SER A 547 -5.18 -1.08 -7.35
C SER A 547 -4.85 0.39 -7.08
N ASP A 548 -5.08 1.28 -8.07
CA ASP A 548 -4.82 2.71 -7.90
C ASP A 548 -5.61 3.32 -6.73
N TYR A 549 -6.79 2.79 -6.44
CA TYR A 549 -7.60 3.26 -5.33
C TYR A 549 -6.94 2.97 -3.97
N VAL A 550 -6.45 1.77 -3.76
CA VAL A 550 -5.72 1.42 -2.54
C VAL A 550 -4.44 2.23 -2.44
N GLU A 551 -3.66 2.29 -3.53
CA GLU A 551 -2.38 3.01 -3.56
C GLU A 551 -2.53 4.52 -3.26
N LYS A 552 -3.61 5.16 -3.70
CA LYS A 552 -3.88 6.57 -3.41
C LYS A 552 -4.57 6.81 -2.07
N THR A 553 -5.14 5.79 -1.45
CA THR A 553 -5.94 5.96 -0.22
C THR A 553 -5.28 5.41 1.04
N TRP A 554 -4.29 4.50 0.94
CA TRP A 554 -3.56 4.09 2.12
C TRP A 554 -2.88 5.29 2.83
N PRO A 555 -2.23 6.27 2.13
CA PRO A 555 -1.65 7.42 2.83
C PRO A 555 -2.68 8.23 3.61
N ILE A 556 -3.90 8.34 3.07
CA ILE A 556 -5.04 9.01 3.72
C ILE A 556 -5.43 8.27 5.00
N GLY A 557 -5.54 6.94 4.92
CA GLY A 557 -5.93 6.09 6.03
C GLY A 557 -4.95 6.17 7.21
N TYR A 558 -3.69 6.07 6.89
CA TYR A 558 -2.62 6.01 7.90
C TYR A 558 -2.32 7.35 8.56
N ARG A 559 -2.44 8.47 7.85
CA ARG A 559 -2.22 9.79 8.46
C ARG A 559 -3.38 10.27 9.34
N GLY A 560 -4.62 9.97 8.97
CA GLY A 560 -5.83 10.41 9.68
C GLY A 560 -6.44 9.32 10.56
N HIS A 561 -5.90 8.11 10.51
CA HIS A 561 -6.47 6.90 11.10
C HIS A 561 -7.92 6.68 10.61
N GLU A 562 -8.15 6.88 9.30
CA GLU A 562 -9.47 6.82 8.67
C GLU A 562 -9.42 6.02 7.37
N HIS A 563 -9.62 4.72 7.44
CA HIS A 563 -9.57 3.87 6.25
C HIS A 563 -10.75 4.11 5.32
N THR A 564 -10.46 4.56 4.09
CA THR A 564 -11.43 4.75 3.00
C THR A 564 -11.33 3.66 1.93
N TYR A 565 -10.41 2.72 2.08
CA TYR A 565 -10.01 1.73 1.09
C TYR A 565 -10.24 0.31 1.58
N ASP A 566 -10.18 -0.63 0.65
CA ASP A 566 -10.16 -2.03 0.98
C ASP A 566 -8.76 -2.45 1.38
N SER A 567 -8.66 -3.12 2.50
CA SER A 567 -7.45 -3.71 3.01
C SER A 567 -7.79 -5.07 3.59
N GLU A 568 -6.92 -6.05 3.43
CA GLU A 568 -7.09 -7.38 4.00
C GLU A 568 -8.47 -8.02 3.73
N GLY A 569 -9.04 -7.73 2.58
CA GLY A 569 -10.37 -8.23 2.21
C GLY A 569 -11.54 -7.44 2.79
N GLU A 570 -11.30 -6.28 3.34
CA GLU A 570 -12.33 -5.40 3.86
C GLU A 570 -12.70 -4.32 2.85
N PHE A 571 -13.91 -4.35 2.35
CA PHE A 571 -14.43 -3.30 1.49
C PHE A 571 -15.26 -2.31 2.30
N LEU A 572 -14.77 -1.07 2.46
CA LEU A 572 -15.46 0.04 3.12
C LEU A 572 -16.33 -0.41 4.31
N GLY A 573 -15.71 -1.06 5.31
CA GLY A 573 -16.42 -1.56 6.49
C GLY A 573 -16.69 -3.07 6.50
N ARG A 574 -15.68 -3.87 6.21
CA ARG A 574 -15.67 -5.33 6.43
C ARG A 574 -16.89 -6.03 5.84
N VAL A 575 -17.05 -5.95 4.53
CA VAL A 575 -18.12 -6.63 3.83
C VAL A 575 -17.72 -8.08 3.60
N SER A 576 -18.53 -9.02 4.09
CA SER A 576 -18.30 -10.43 3.83
C SER A 576 -18.61 -10.79 2.38
N ALA A 577 -18.10 -11.94 1.92
CA ALA A 577 -18.38 -12.52 0.61
C ALA A 577 -19.88 -12.66 0.28
N ASP A 578 -20.76 -12.66 1.29
CA ASP A 578 -22.21 -12.76 1.11
C ASP A 578 -22.86 -11.47 0.56
N ASP A 579 -22.14 -10.37 0.54
CA ASP A 579 -22.65 -9.08 0.07
C ASP A 579 -22.61 -8.89 -1.46
N GLU A 580 -21.93 -9.77 -2.17
CA GLU A 580 -21.82 -9.79 -3.65
C GLU A 580 -21.45 -8.43 -4.28
N LEU A 581 -20.59 -7.66 -3.62
CA LEU A 581 -20.07 -6.42 -4.15
C LEU A 581 -18.72 -6.67 -4.82
N PRO A 582 -18.38 -5.93 -5.90
CA PRO A 582 -17.05 -5.95 -6.43
C PRO A 582 -16.02 -5.54 -5.35
N TYR A 583 -14.90 -6.23 -5.30
CA TYR A 583 -13.83 -5.90 -4.37
C TYR A 583 -12.97 -4.78 -4.95
N ALA A 584 -12.99 -3.61 -4.33
CA ALA A 584 -12.29 -2.43 -4.83
C ALA A 584 -10.75 -2.56 -4.74
N GLY A 585 -10.25 -3.35 -3.79
CA GLY A 585 -8.83 -3.61 -3.63
C GLY A 585 -8.24 -4.57 -4.67
N GLU A 586 -9.07 -5.23 -5.51
CA GLU A 586 -8.57 -6.21 -6.47
C GLU A 586 -7.80 -5.54 -7.61
N PRO A 587 -6.48 -5.77 -7.69
CA PRO A 587 -5.66 -5.19 -8.76
C PRO A 587 -5.80 -5.94 -10.07
N THR A 588 -5.18 -5.43 -11.11
CA THR A 588 -5.05 -6.11 -12.40
C THR A 588 -4.42 -7.50 -12.22
N GLY A 589 -5.08 -8.53 -12.74
CA GLY A 589 -4.62 -9.92 -12.61
C GLY A 589 -5.25 -10.69 -11.44
N GLY A 590 -5.80 -9.99 -10.46
CA GLY A 590 -6.44 -10.58 -9.27
C GLY A 590 -5.44 -11.12 -8.26
N PHE A 591 -5.90 -12.03 -7.41
CA PHE A 591 -5.12 -12.62 -6.32
C PHE A 591 -4.61 -14.03 -6.65
N LEU A 592 -3.59 -14.49 -5.93
CA LEU A 592 -2.98 -15.83 -6.07
C LEU A 592 -4.03 -16.95 -6.07
N TRP A 593 -4.98 -16.95 -5.14
CA TRP A 593 -6.00 -18.02 -5.07
C TRP A 593 -6.93 -18.01 -6.28
N LYS A 594 -7.21 -16.86 -6.90
CA LYS A 594 -7.97 -16.79 -8.15
C LYS A 594 -7.17 -17.37 -9.32
N ASN A 595 -5.85 -17.05 -9.38
CA ASN A 595 -4.94 -17.63 -10.37
C ASN A 595 -4.84 -19.14 -10.18
N PHE A 596 -4.66 -19.61 -8.96
CA PHE A 596 -4.62 -21.05 -8.63
C PHE A 596 -5.91 -21.77 -8.98
N ALA A 597 -7.06 -21.23 -8.62
CA ALA A 597 -8.36 -21.81 -8.99
C ALA A 597 -8.53 -21.95 -10.51
N LYS A 598 -8.15 -20.94 -11.29
CA LYS A 598 -8.18 -20.98 -12.76
C LYS A 598 -7.32 -22.11 -13.34
N HIS A 599 -6.24 -22.50 -12.66
CA HIS A 599 -5.29 -23.53 -13.13
C HIS A 599 -5.43 -24.86 -12.39
N GLY A 600 -6.49 -25.03 -11.59
CA GLY A 600 -6.79 -26.29 -10.89
C GLY A 600 -5.84 -26.61 -9.73
N ILE A 601 -5.13 -25.63 -9.19
CA ILE A 601 -4.31 -25.73 -7.98
C ILE A 601 -5.22 -25.63 -6.75
N THR A 602 -5.13 -26.59 -5.85
CA THR A 602 -5.87 -26.57 -4.59
C THR A 602 -5.21 -25.62 -3.59
N TYR A 603 -6.05 -24.87 -2.85
CA TYR A 603 -5.53 -23.89 -1.89
C TYR A 603 -6.34 -23.88 -0.59
N ARG A 604 -5.72 -23.38 0.50
CA ARG A 604 -6.32 -23.21 1.82
C ARG A 604 -5.71 -22.04 2.58
N HIS A 605 -6.57 -21.27 3.25
CA HIS A 605 -6.21 -20.09 4.01
C HIS A 605 -6.36 -20.30 5.52
N TYR A 606 -5.44 -19.73 6.26
CA TYR A 606 -5.40 -19.68 7.72
C TYR A 606 -5.17 -18.25 8.15
N GLY A 607 -6.27 -17.52 8.42
CA GLY A 607 -6.28 -16.16 8.95
C GLY A 607 -6.17 -15.03 7.93
N GLU A 608 -5.63 -15.25 6.74
CA GLU A 608 -5.45 -14.22 5.72
C GLU A 608 -6.70 -14.06 4.86
N PHE A 609 -7.16 -12.82 4.64
CA PHE A 609 -8.42 -12.48 3.96
C PHE A 609 -9.65 -13.18 4.58
N ILE A 610 -9.58 -13.35 5.88
CA ILE A 610 -10.65 -13.90 6.72
C ILE A 610 -11.01 -12.86 7.77
N ILE A 611 -12.28 -12.74 8.07
CA ILE A 611 -12.80 -11.81 9.08
C ILE A 611 -13.22 -12.61 10.31
N SER A 612 -12.52 -12.43 11.42
CA SER A 612 -12.84 -13.07 12.70
C SER A 612 -13.90 -12.30 13.46
N LYS A 613 -14.79 -13.04 14.06
CA LYS A 613 -15.85 -12.54 14.96
C LYS A 613 -15.67 -13.15 16.33
N TRP A 614 -15.57 -12.30 17.35
CA TRP A 614 -15.21 -12.70 18.69
C TRP A 614 -16.41 -12.68 19.66
N CYS A 615 -16.35 -13.41 20.73
CA CYS A 615 -17.43 -13.47 21.73
C CYS A 615 -17.48 -12.24 22.65
N ASN A 616 -16.45 -11.42 22.73
CA ASN A 616 -16.41 -10.21 23.55
C ASN A 616 -17.14 -9.01 22.91
N GLY A 617 -17.51 -9.12 21.63
CA GLY A 617 -18.09 -8.00 20.89
C GLY A 617 -17.08 -6.91 20.55
N ASN A 618 -15.82 -7.05 20.99
CA ASN A 618 -14.69 -6.20 20.59
C ASN A 618 -14.10 -6.74 19.30
N VAL A 619 -14.86 -6.70 18.27
CA VAL A 619 -14.30 -6.83 16.97
C VAL A 619 -14.69 -5.60 16.26
N GLY A 620 -13.72 -5.00 15.71
CA GLY A 620 -14.02 -4.02 14.71
C GLY A 620 -15.24 -4.52 13.97
N ASP A 621 -16.34 -3.87 14.16
CA ASP A 621 -17.32 -3.54 13.18
C ASP A 621 -18.21 -4.62 12.58
N LEU A 622 -18.96 -5.26 13.45
CA LEU A 622 -20.16 -5.94 12.99
C LEU A 622 -21.41 -5.15 13.31
N PRO A 623 -22.35 -5.07 12.34
CA PRO A 623 -23.62 -4.39 12.62
C PRO A 623 -24.32 -4.99 13.85
N PRO A 624 -24.95 -4.16 14.70
CA PRO A 624 -25.56 -4.55 15.97
C PRO A 624 -26.87 -5.35 15.85
N SER A 625 -27.11 -6.05 14.77
CA SER A 625 -28.32 -6.86 14.62
C SER A 625 -28.12 -8.29 15.08
N GLY A 626 -28.38 -8.50 16.38
CA GLY A 626 -28.55 -9.82 16.99
C GLY A 626 -27.25 -10.62 17.09
N GLY A 627 -26.67 -10.74 18.23
CA GLY A 627 -25.47 -11.42 18.67
C GLY A 627 -24.61 -12.19 17.67
N PRO A 628 -23.33 -12.37 17.91
CA PRO A 628 -22.43 -12.98 16.91
C PRO A 628 -22.96 -14.33 16.48
N PRO A 629 -22.95 -14.63 15.18
CA PRO A 629 -23.26 -15.98 14.71
C PRO A 629 -22.26 -16.94 15.34
N GLN A 630 -22.75 -17.94 16.03
CA GLN A 630 -21.88 -18.90 16.72
C GLN A 630 -21.36 -19.94 15.74
N LEU A 631 -20.11 -20.37 15.91
CA LEU A 631 -19.63 -21.57 15.29
C LEU A 631 -20.54 -22.75 15.65
N PRO A 632 -20.80 -23.71 14.74
CA PRO A 632 -21.51 -24.92 15.10
C PRO A 632 -20.85 -25.57 16.34
N GLY A 633 -21.57 -25.59 17.46
CA GLY A 633 -21.07 -26.11 18.73
C GLY A 633 -20.30 -25.11 19.60
N SER A 634 -20.02 -23.88 19.14
CA SER A 634 -19.52 -22.81 20.02
C SER A 634 -20.71 -22.08 20.64
N THR A 635 -20.75 -22.10 21.94
CA THR A 635 -21.61 -21.19 22.70
C THR A 635 -20.70 -20.12 23.24
N CYS A 636 -20.88 -18.84 22.89
CA CYS A 636 -20.17 -17.73 23.54
C CYS A 636 -20.53 -17.69 25.04
N LYS A 637 -20.08 -18.68 25.79
CA LYS A 637 -20.34 -18.78 27.25
C LYS A 637 -19.47 -17.78 28.00
N ARG A 638 -18.38 -17.36 27.39
CA ARG A 638 -17.44 -16.35 27.90
C ARG A 638 -16.84 -15.58 26.74
N SER A 639 -16.41 -14.37 27.01
CA SER A 639 -15.77 -13.50 25.99
C SER A 639 -14.26 -13.70 25.91
N VAL A 640 -13.63 -14.08 27.01
CA VAL A 640 -12.18 -14.29 27.13
C VAL A 640 -11.86 -15.52 27.94
N ILE A 641 -10.67 -16.06 27.77
CA ILE A 641 -10.06 -17.12 28.59
C ILE A 641 -8.96 -16.51 29.44
N LYS A 642 -9.07 -16.73 30.77
CA LYS A 642 -8.09 -16.23 31.73
C LYS A 642 -7.02 -17.30 32.04
N LYS A 643 -5.90 -16.86 32.60
CA LYS A 643 -4.84 -17.76 33.09
C LYS A 643 -5.40 -18.87 33.96
N GLY A 644 -5.02 -20.10 33.66
CA GLY A 644 -5.45 -21.30 34.39
C GLY A 644 -6.82 -21.83 33.99
N GLU A 645 -7.60 -21.12 33.22
CA GLU A 645 -8.86 -21.62 32.64
C GLU A 645 -8.57 -22.54 31.46
N PRO A 646 -9.43 -23.56 31.20
CA PRO A 646 -9.26 -24.45 30.07
C PRO A 646 -9.28 -23.69 28.74
N LEU A 647 -8.30 -23.96 27.87
CA LEU A 647 -8.33 -23.58 26.46
C LEU A 647 -9.44 -24.38 25.78
N GLU A 648 -10.28 -23.72 25.00
CA GLU A 648 -11.37 -24.34 24.27
C GLU A 648 -10.90 -24.76 22.86
N LYS A 649 -11.60 -25.73 22.26
CA LYS A 649 -11.24 -26.14 20.88
C LYS A 649 -11.31 -25.00 19.87
N ASN A 650 -12.22 -24.05 20.09
CA ASN A 650 -12.38 -22.87 19.24
C ASN A 650 -11.27 -21.81 19.41
N VAL A 651 -10.32 -21.99 20.33
CA VAL A 651 -9.07 -21.23 20.38
C VAL A 651 -7.88 -22.03 19.88
N GLY A 652 -8.13 -23.16 19.21
CA GLY A 652 -7.11 -23.96 18.53
C GLY A 652 -6.30 -24.92 19.40
N ASP A 653 -6.52 -25.00 20.74
CA ASP A 653 -5.85 -26.02 21.54
C ASP A 653 -6.66 -27.31 21.62
N PRO A 654 -6.27 -28.35 20.84
CA PRO A 654 -7.01 -29.62 20.86
C PRO A 654 -6.90 -30.37 22.18
N ARG A 655 -5.98 -29.98 23.07
CA ARG A 655 -5.72 -30.65 24.36
C ARG A 655 -6.67 -30.19 25.45
N GLY A 656 -7.23 -28.96 25.31
CA GLY A 656 -8.14 -28.40 26.34
C GLY A 656 -7.45 -28.13 27.69
N GLY A 657 -6.15 -28.00 27.73
CA GLY A 657 -5.35 -27.76 28.95
C GLY A 657 -5.59 -26.35 29.53
N PRO A 658 -5.08 -26.08 30.73
CA PRO A 658 -5.18 -24.76 31.33
C PRO A 658 -4.31 -23.76 30.60
N SER A 659 -4.86 -22.56 30.34
CA SER A 659 -4.14 -21.47 29.71
C SER A 659 -2.88 -21.09 30.51
N PRO A 660 -1.68 -21.14 29.90
CA PRO A 660 -0.45 -20.69 30.53
C PRO A 660 -0.25 -19.17 30.47
N TYR A 661 -1.03 -18.48 29.63
CA TYR A 661 -0.88 -17.08 29.32
C TYR A 661 -1.38 -16.19 30.45
N PRO A 662 -0.63 -15.17 30.87
CA PRO A 662 -1.03 -14.30 31.97
C PRO A 662 -2.09 -13.27 31.56
N TRP A 663 -2.27 -12.99 30.27
CA TRP A 663 -3.30 -12.10 29.73
C TRP A 663 -4.59 -12.82 29.35
N GLU A 664 -5.61 -12.06 29.05
CA GLU A 664 -6.91 -12.55 28.61
C GLU A 664 -6.87 -12.86 27.11
N ILE A 665 -7.16 -14.11 26.72
CA ILE A 665 -7.23 -14.52 25.32
C ILE A 665 -8.66 -14.36 24.83
N PRO A 666 -8.95 -13.63 23.74
CA PRO A 666 -10.29 -13.52 23.19
C PRO A 666 -10.80 -14.88 22.68
N VAL A 667 -12.11 -15.13 22.85
CA VAL A 667 -12.76 -16.36 22.37
C VAL A 667 -13.36 -16.13 21.00
N LEU A 668 -12.89 -16.89 20.01
CA LEU A 668 -13.37 -16.84 18.64
C LEU A 668 -14.82 -17.34 18.55
N ALA A 669 -15.72 -16.54 17.99
CA ALA A 669 -17.11 -16.91 17.75
C ALA A 669 -17.32 -17.51 16.37
N LYS A 670 -16.73 -16.92 15.33
CA LYS A 670 -16.89 -17.34 13.95
C LYS A 670 -15.84 -16.64 13.07
N ASN A 671 -15.41 -17.34 12.01
CA ASN A 671 -14.71 -16.74 10.89
C ASN A 671 -15.64 -16.68 9.66
N VAL A 672 -15.46 -15.66 8.83
CA VAL A 672 -16.12 -15.52 7.54
C VAL A 672 -15.08 -15.16 6.48
N ALA A 673 -15.26 -15.70 5.27
CA ALA A 673 -14.43 -15.29 4.16
C ALA A 673 -14.74 -13.86 3.74
N SER A 674 -13.70 -13.05 3.44
CA SER A 674 -13.88 -11.72 2.90
C SER A 674 -14.21 -11.74 1.41
N GLN A 675 -13.81 -12.81 0.71
CA GLN A 675 -14.01 -13.00 -0.73
C GLN A 675 -14.75 -14.30 -1.02
N VAL A 676 -15.53 -14.30 -2.12
CA VAL A 676 -16.38 -15.43 -2.53
C VAL A 676 -15.57 -16.71 -2.76
N GLU A 677 -14.38 -16.56 -3.36
CA GLU A 677 -13.50 -17.67 -3.72
C GLU A 677 -12.90 -18.37 -2.50
N LEU A 678 -12.93 -17.74 -1.33
CA LEU A 678 -12.40 -18.30 -0.09
C LEU A 678 -13.43 -19.03 0.76
N ARG A 679 -14.73 -18.97 0.43
CA ARG A 679 -15.84 -19.50 1.27
C ARG A 679 -15.61 -20.92 1.80
N ASP A 680 -15.12 -21.84 0.97
CA ASP A 680 -14.89 -23.24 1.30
C ASP A 680 -13.41 -23.60 1.42
N HIS A 681 -12.53 -22.58 1.44
CA HIS A 681 -11.08 -22.76 1.34
C HIS A 681 -10.30 -22.18 2.52
N PHE A 682 -10.94 -21.95 3.67
CA PHE A 682 -10.27 -21.45 4.87
C PHE A 682 -10.55 -22.34 6.09
N ASP A 683 -9.69 -22.24 7.09
CA ASP A 683 -9.90 -22.88 8.37
C ASP A 683 -10.86 -22.04 9.25
N PRO A 684 -12.02 -22.59 9.67
CA PRO A 684 -13.01 -21.84 10.43
C PRO A 684 -12.60 -21.55 11.89
N LEU A 685 -11.52 -22.19 12.38
CA LEU A 685 -11.04 -22.05 13.76
C LEU A 685 -9.77 -21.20 13.87
N PHE A 686 -9.13 -20.91 12.74
CA PHE A 686 -7.91 -20.11 12.71
C PHE A 686 -8.26 -18.62 12.57
N PRO A 687 -8.00 -17.77 13.57
CA PRO A 687 -8.40 -16.36 13.53
C PRO A 687 -7.48 -15.51 12.65
N ASP A 688 -8.00 -14.36 12.23
CA ASP A 688 -7.28 -13.29 11.56
C ASP A 688 -6.34 -12.53 12.54
N PHE A 689 -6.07 -11.26 12.25
CA PHE A 689 -5.26 -10.37 13.07
C PHE A 689 -5.92 -10.11 14.44
N GLU A 690 -5.26 -10.57 15.51
CA GLU A 690 -5.59 -10.28 16.91
C GLU A 690 -4.35 -10.60 17.77
N VAL A 691 -3.63 -9.57 18.17
CA VAL A 691 -2.33 -9.71 18.86
C VAL A 691 -2.41 -10.26 20.30
N ALA A 692 -3.59 -10.24 20.93
CA ALA A 692 -3.81 -10.92 22.21
C ALA A 692 -4.03 -12.43 22.06
N TYR A 693 -4.23 -12.91 20.82
CA TYR A 693 -4.36 -14.33 20.51
C TYR A 693 -2.98 -14.90 20.14
N PRO A 694 -2.38 -15.79 20.96
CA PRO A 694 -1.01 -16.26 20.74
C PRO A 694 -0.83 -17.02 19.41
N ASP A 695 0.29 -16.77 18.71
CA ASP A 695 0.67 -17.53 17.51
C ASP A 695 0.95 -19.01 17.80
N GLN A 696 1.28 -19.35 19.06
CA GLN A 696 1.36 -20.76 19.45
C GLN A 696 0.02 -21.48 19.29
N LEU A 697 -1.10 -20.80 19.56
CA LEU A 697 -2.44 -21.39 19.38
C LEU A 697 -2.82 -21.44 17.89
N ARG A 698 -2.39 -20.46 17.09
CA ARG A 698 -2.49 -20.52 15.62
C ARG A 698 -1.72 -21.69 15.05
N ALA A 699 -0.48 -21.88 15.49
CA ALA A 699 0.35 -23.03 15.11
C ALA A 699 -0.27 -24.35 15.56
N ASP A 700 -0.87 -24.43 16.77
CA ASP A 700 -1.55 -25.63 17.25
C ASP A 700 -2.74 -25.98 16.34
N GLU A 701 -3.55 -25.00 15.89
CA GLU A 701 -4.68 -25.25 14.98
C GLU A 701 -4.21 -25.73 13.61
N PHE A 702 -3.24 -25.03 13.01
CA PHE A 702 -2.65 -25.49 11.75
C PHE A 702 -2.09 -26.91 11.87
N LEU A 703 -1.32 -27.24 12.91
CA LEU A 703 -0.75 -28.55 13.13
C LEU A 703 -1.81 -29.63 13.42
N ASN A 704 -2.93 -29.25 14.04
CA ASN A 704 -4.06 -30.15 14.24
C ASN A 704 -4.66 -30.59 12.89
N GLU A 705 -4.90 -29.65 11.98
CA GLU A 705 -5.38 -29.98 10.63
C GLU A 705 -4.31 -30.71 9.80
N PHE A 706 -3.04 -30.27 9.91
CA PHE A 706 -1.89 -30.89 9.25
C PHE A 706 -1.73 -32.37 9.62
N ASN A 707 -2.00 -32.76 10.87
CA ASN A 707 -2.00 -34.16 11.30
C ASN A 707 -3.06 -35.01 10.57
N GLY A 708 -4.18 -34.40 10.17
CA GLY A 708 -5.18 -35.04 9.32
C GLY A 708 -4.63 -35.30 7.92
N PHE A 709 -3.97 -34.33 7.29
CA PHE A 709 -3.30 -34.50 5.99
C PHE A 709 -2.19 -35.55 6.06
N LEU A 710 -1.40 -35.54 7.14
CA LEU A 710 -0.35 -36.53 7.37
C LEU A 710 -0.91 -37.95 7.49
N ALA A 711 -2.02 -38.12 8.21
CA ALA A 711 -2.68 -39.44 8.30
C ALA A 711 -3.21 -39.91 6.95
N ALA A 712 -3.76 -38.98 6.15
CA ALA A 712 -4.21 -39.29 4.77
C ALA A 712 -3.02 -39.72 3.89
N ARG A 713 -1.89 -38.97 3.91
CA ARG A 713 -0.64 -39.31 3.16
C ARG A 713 -0.12 -40.70 3.52
N LYS A 714 -0.09 -41.02 4.82
CA LYS A 714 0.30 -42.38 5.30
C LYS A 714 -0.64 -43.48 4.83
N SER A 715 -1.90 -43.17 4.53
CA SER A 715 -2.88 -44.12 3.93
C SER A 715 -2.84 -44.15 2.40
N GLY A 716 -1.90 -43.48 1.76
CA GLY A 716 -1.73 -43.37 0.30
C GLY A 716 -2.60 -42.33 -0.39
N LYS A 717 -3.21 -41.40 0.36
CA LYS A 717 -4.00 -40.28 -0.17
C LYS A 717 -3.29 -38.98 0.10
N ASP A 718 -2.95 -38.24 -0.96
CA ASP A 718 -2.44 -36.88 -0.81
C ASP A 718 -3.61 -35.92 -0.79
N THR A 719 -3.85 -35.30 0.36
CA THR A 719 -4.94 -34.34 0.56
C THR A 719 -4.45 -32.98 1.06
N LEU A 720 -3.13 -32.82 1.22
CA LEU A 720 -2.55 -31.52 1.55
C LEU A 720 -2.80 -30.55 0.38
N PRO A 721 -3.34 -29.36 0.60
CA PRO A 721 -3.48 -28.39 -0.49
C PRO A 721 -2.12 -28.06 -1.12
N GLN A 722 -2.15 -27.78 -2.44
CA GLN A 722 -0.94 -27.41 -3.17
C GLN A 722 -0.41 -26.03 -2.77
N PHE A 723 -1.32 -25.12 -2.37
CA PHE A 723 -0.98 -23.82 -1.81
C PHE A 723 -1.67 -23.62 -0.46
N ILE A 724 -0.89 -23.22 0.53
CA ILE A 724 -1.36 -22.90 1.87
C ILE A 724 -0.88 -21.49 2.20
N LEU A 725 -1.81 -20.62 2.56
CA LEU A 725 -1.54 -19.26 3.04
C LEU A 725 -1.83 -19.21 4.54
N LEU A 726 -0.79 -18.88 5.32
CA LEU A 726 -0.82 -18.89 6.79
C LEU A 726 -0.39 -17.53 7.33
N ARG A 727 -1.25 -16.88 8.11
CA ARG A 727 -0.94 -15.63 8.79
C ARG A 727 -0.46 -15.89 10.22
N LEU A 728 0.73 -15.37 10.57
CA LEU A 728 1.25 -15.37 11.93
C LEU A 728 1.62 -13.95 12.33
N PRO A 729 0.68 -13.15 12.91
CA PRO A 729 0.83 -11.70 12.99
C PRO A 729 1.42 -11.18 14.30
N ASN A 730 1.80 -12.04 15.28
CA ASN A 730 2.09 -11.55 16.63
C ASN A 730 3.39 -10.76 16.74
N ASP A 731 4.27 -10.81 15.77
CA ASP A 731 5.45 -9.94 15.75
C ASP A 731 5.11 -8.45 15.52
N HIS A 732 3.90 -8.13 15.04
CA HIS A 732 3.34 -6.76 15.10
C HIS A 732 3.36 -6.18 16.53
N THR A 733 3.05 -6.99 17.52
CA THR A 733 2.97 -6.66 18.95
C THR A 733 1.74 -5.82 19.34
N ALA A 734 1.43 -5.79 20.64
CA ALA A 734 0.41 -4.89 21.23
C ALA A 734 1.06 -3.66 21.91
N GLY A 735 2.32 -3.36 21.56
CA GLY A 735 3.07 -2.27 22.16
C GLY A 735 3.08 -2.32 23.71
N GLY A 736 3.01 -1.16 24.33
CA GLY A 736 3.05 -0.99 25.78
C GLY A 736 1.72 -1.13 26.51
N THR A 737 0.69 -1.66 25.88
CA THR A 737 -0.65 -1.78 26.45
C THR A 737 -0.64 -2.71 27.67
N LYS A 738 -1.05 -2.18 28.82
CA LYS A 738 -1.11 -2.96 30.07
C LYS A 738 -2.07 -4.14 29.94
N GLY A 739 -1.61 -5.31 30.37
CA GLY A 739 -2.41 -6.53 30.32
C GLY A 739 -2.32 -7.28 29.00
N GLN A 740 -1.57 -6.75 28.04
CA GLN A 740 -1.24 -7.40 26.77
C GLN A 740 0.17 -8.04 26.82
N PRO A 741 0.53 -8.98 25.92
CA PRO A 741 1.86 -9.53 25.86
C PRO A 741 2.91 -8.42 25.68
N ARG A 742 4.12 -8.62 26.23
CA ARG A 742 5.24 -7.73 25.95
C ARG A 742 5.67 -7.88 24.50
N PRO A 743 6.18 -6.82 23.84
CA PRO A 743 6.68 -6.91 22.47
C PRO A 743 7.70 -8.03 22.25
N SER A 744 8.71 -8.12 23.10
CA SER A 744 9.71 -9.21 23.04
C SER A 744 9.09 -10.60 23.22
N ALA A 745 8.03 -10.73 24.01
CA ALA A 745 7.28 -11.98 24.16
C ALA A 745 6.46 -12.32 22.92
N SER A 746 5.83 -11.33 22.30
CA SER A 746 5.05 -11.50 21.05
C SER A 746 5.93 -11.94 19.89
N VAL A 747 7.08 -11.28 19.70
CA VAL A 747 8.04 -11.64 18.65
C VAL A 747 8.64 -13.04 18.90
N ALA A 748 8.97 -13.39 20.15
CA ALA A 748 9.45 -14.73 20.49
C ALA A 748 8.36 -15.81 20.33
N ASP A 749 7.09 -15.46 20.55
CA ASP A 749 5.94 -16.35 20.33
C ASP A 749 5.77 -16.63 18.83
N ASN A 750 5.83 -15.59 17.98
CA ASN A 750 5.82 -15.70 16.53
C ASN A 750 7.00 -16.56 16.01
N ASP A 751 8.24 -16.25 16.44
CA ASP A 751 9.43 -17.00 16.07
C ASP A 751 9.30 -18.51 16.33
N LEU A 752 8.81 -18.86 17.54
CA LEU A 752 8.62 -20.27 17.90
C LEU A 752 7.47 -20.91 17.10
N ALA A 753 6.40 -20.16 16.78
CA ALA A 753 5.29 -20.66 15.97
C ALA A 753 5.78 -21.03 14.56
N VAL A 754 6.54 -20.15 13.91
CA VAL A 754 7.20 -20.41 12.62
C VAL A 754 8.10 -21.64 12.74
N GLY A 755 8.97 -21.70 13.76
CA GLY A 755 9.86 -22.84 13.99
C GLY A 755 9.12 -24.16 14.13
N ARG A 756 8.00 -24.19 14.85
CA ARG A 756 7.17 -25.40 15.06
C ARG A 756 6.49 -25.87 13.78
N VAL A 757 6.00 -24.97 12.97
CA VAL A 757 5.37 -25.31 11.68
C VAL A 757 6.40 -25.94 10.74
N VAL A 758 7.58 -25.33 10.60
CA VAL A 758 8.66 -25.88 9.77
C VAL A 758 9.20 -27.22 10.33
N ASP A 759 9.36 -27.33 11.65
CA ASP A 759 9.78 -28.59 12.31
C ASP A 759 8.81 -29.73 11.95
N ALA A 760 7.53 -29.55 12.18
CA ALA A 760 6.52 -30.59 11.96
C ALA A 760 6.45 -31.07 10.49
N VAL A 761 6.49 -30.14 9.55
CA VAL A 761 6.42 -30.46 8.12
C VAL A 761 7.73 -31.10 7.65
N SER A 762 8.89 -30.57 8.09
CA SER A 762 10.19 -31.09 7.66
C SER A 762 10.49 -32.50 8.22
N HIS A 763 9.88 -32.90 9.36
CA HIS A 763 9.95 -34.27 9.89
C HIS A 763 8.86 -35.20 9.35
N SER A 764 8.11 -34.77 8.34
CA SER A 764 7.03 -35.54 7.72
C SER A 764 7.41 -36.03 6.31
N PRO A 765 6.65 -36.97 5.72
CA PRO A 765 6.82 -37.36 4.32
C PRO A 765 6.55 -36.21 3.31
N PHE A 766 6.01 -35.08 3.74
CA PHE A 766 5.82 -33.89 2.91
C PHE A 766 7.10 -33.08 2.71
N TRP A 767 8.18 -33.34 3.47
CA TRP A 767 9.45 -32.64 3.31
C TRP A 767 10.07 -32.79 1.92
N ASP A 768 9.80 -33.92 1.27
CA ASP A 768 10.34 -34.24 -0.05
C ASP A 768 9.73 -33.36 -1.17
N ASP A 769 8.57 -32.79 -0.94
CA ASP A 769 7.79 -32.08 -1.97
C ASP A 769 7.13 -30.76 -1.50
N THR A 770 7.60 -30.20 -0.38
CA THR A 770 7.13 -28.92 0.17
C THR A 770 8.22 -27.85 0.16
N ALA A 771 7.83 -26.63 -0.19
CA ALA A 771 8.65 -25.43 0.05
C ALA A 771 7.88 -24.44 0.93
N PHE A 772 8.61 -23.73 1.79
CA PHE A 772 8.08 -22.60 2.55
C PHE A 772 8.60 -21.31 1.96
N PHE A 773 7.72 -20.30 1.98
CA PHE A 773 8.04 -18.91 1.75
C PHE A 773 7.53 -18.11 2.93
N ILE A 774 8.37 -17.30 3.54
CA ILE A 774 8.06 -16.53 4.75
C ILE A 774 8.55 -15.13 4.52
N LEU A 775 7.67 -14.13 4.73
CA LEU A 775 7.99 -12.71 4.64
C LEU A 775 7.15 -11.90 5.64
N GLU A 776 7.50 -10.64 5.80
CA GLU A 776 6.62 -9.62 6.39
C GLU A 776 5.69 -9.06 5.29
N ASP A 777 4.52 -8.58 5.66
CA ASP A 777 3.63 -7.87 4.74
C ASP A 777 4.22 -6.51 4.34
N ASP A 778 4.82 -5.81 5.30
CA ASP A 778 5.59 -4.59 5.14
C ASP A 778 6.67 -4.47 6.23
N ALA A 779 7.63 -3.58 6.03
CA ALA A 779 8.65 -3.27 7.03
C ALA A 779 8.26 -2.08 7.94
N GLN A 780 7.21 -1.41 7.63
CA GLN A 780 6.52 -0.22 8.10
C GLN A 780 7.32 0.76 8.96
N ASP A 781 7.93 0.33 10.08
CA ASP A 781 8.23 1.27 11.14
C ASP A 781 9.58 1.07 11.82
N GLY A 782 10.39 0.17 11.39
CA GLY A 782 11.70 -0.05 12.00
C GLY A 782 12.83 0.69 11.28
N PRO A 783 13.92 1.06 11.97
CA PRO A 783 15.10 1.57 11.31
C PRO A 783 15.83 0.46 10.55
N ASP A 784 16.31 0.80 9.36
CA ASP A 784 17.23 -0.03 8.57
C ASP A 784 18.35 0.82 7.98
N HIS A 785 19.58 0.30 7.93
CA HIS A 785 20.72 1.06 7.47
C HIS A 785 20.87 1.13 5.95
N VAL A 786 20.04 0.39 5.20
CA VAL A 786 20.06 0.33 3.74
C VAL A 786 18.82 1.01 3.14
N ASP A 787 17.63 0.54 3.53
CA ASP A 787 16.36 1.05 3.03
C ASP A 787 15.25 0.70 4.02
N SER A 788 14.30 1.59 4.23
CA SER A 788 13.20 1.38 5.18
C SER A 788 12.20 0.30 4.75
N HIS A 789 12.24 -0.15 3.49
CA HIS A 789 11.45 -1.30 3.01
C HIS A 789 12.24 -2.61 3.09
N ARG A 790 13.53 -2.58 3.49
CA ARG A 790 14.30 -3.82 3.57
C ARG A 790 13.84 -4.65 4.75
N SER A 791 13.42 -5.88 4.47
CA SER A 791 12.76 -6.75 5.42
C SER A 791 13.32 -8.16 5.42
N ILE A 792 12.77 -9.02 6.27
CA ILE A 792 13.18 -10.41 6.39
C ILE A 792 12.41 -11.28 5.39
N ALA A 793 13.11 -12.23 4.80
CA ALA A 793 12.50 -13.24 3.98
C ALA A 793 13.22 -14.58 4.13
N LEU A 794 12.48 -15.68 4.11
CA LEU A 794 13.01 -17.02 4.18
C LEU A 794 12.39 -17.90 3.09
N VAL A 795 13.23 -18.65 2.38
CA VAL A 795 12.79 -19.68 1.42
C VAL A 795 13.39 -21.01 1.85
N ILE A 796 12.54 -21.95 2.22
CA ILE A 796 12.94 -23.16 2.93
C ILE A 796 12.45 -24.37 2.17
N SER A 797 13.36 -25.28 1.82
CA SER A 797 13.00 -26.56 1.20
C SER A 797 14.11 -27.60 1.41
N LYS A 798 13.81 -28.85 1.12
CA LYS A 798 14.83 -29.89 1.05
C LYS A 798 15.92 -29.59 0.01
N TYR A 799 15.61 -28.73 -0.95
CA TYR A 799 16.45 -28.36 -2.09
C TYR A 799 17.22 -27.05 -1.88
N SER A 800 17.13 -26.42 -0.70
CA SER A 800 17.92 -25.24 -0.38
C SER A 800 19.42 -25.56 -0.35
N PRO A 801 20.29 -24.56 -0.64
CA PRO A 801 21.75 -24.74 -0.57
C PRO A 801 22.19 -25.25 0.81
N LEU A 802 23.18 -26.14 0.83
CA LEU A 802 23.75 -26.62 2.09
C LEU A 802 24.71 -25.58 2.68
N PRO A 803 24.71 -25.36 4.01
CA PRO A 803 25.70 -24.50 4.66
C PRO A 803 27.06 -25.21 4.71
N GLN A 804 27.96 -24.91 3.76
CA GLN A 804 29.23 -25.61 3.61
C GLN A 804 30.34 -24.64 3.14
N PRO A 805 31.33 -24.27 3.94
CA PRO A 805 31.47 -24.46 5.39
C PRO A 805 30.73 -23.39 6.21
N LYS A 806 30.11 -22.42 5.55
CA LYS A 806 29.35 -21.31 6.11
C LYS A 806 27.93 -21.31 5.57
N ALA A 807 27.03 -20.54 6.20
CA ALA A 807 25.71 -20.28 5.67
C ALA A 807 25.78 -19.73 4.24
N PHE A 808 24.82 -20.13 3.40
CA PHE A 808 24.66 -19.55 2.08
C PHE A 808 24.04 -18.16 2.25
N VAL A 809 24.61 -17.13 1.63
CA VAL A 809 24.07 -15.77 1.62
C VAL A 809 23.79 -15.38 0.19
N ASP A 810 22.58 -14.94 -0.08
CA ASP A 810 22.19 -14.39 -1.40
C ASP A 810 22.00 -12.87 -1.27
N HIS A 811 22.88 -12.12 -1.93
CA HIS A 811 22.86 -10.64 -1.97
C HIS A 811 22.03 -10.11 -3.15
N THR A 812 21.37 -10.97 -3.88
CA THR A 812 20.54 -10.56 -5.01
C THR A 812 19.39 -9.68 -4.53
N PHE A 813 19.12 -8.62 -5.27
CA PHE A 813 17.97 -7.76 -5.03
C PHE A 813 16.67 -8.52 -5.35
N TYR A 814 15.88 -8.76 -4.32
CA TYR A 814 14.56 -9.35 -4.42
C TYR A 814 13.52 -8.49 -3.70
N THR A 815 12.28 -8.67 -4.09
CA THR A 815 11.12 -8.07 -3.44
C THR A 815 10.02 -9.10 -3.23
N THR A 816 8.95 -8.71 -2.55
CA THR A 816 7.70 -9.49 -2.43
C THR A 816 7.25 -10.05 -3.79
N ILE A 817 7.37 -9.26 -4.88
CA ILE A 817 6.97 -9.69 -6.24
C ILE A 817 7.80 -10.88 -6.73
N ASN A 818 9.11 -10.92 -6.44
CA ASN A 818 9.97 -12.04 -6.80
C ASN A 818 9.56 -13.32 -6.05
N MET A 819 9.16 -13.17 -4.78
CA MET A 819 8.67 -14.29 -3.98
C MET A 819 7.37 -14.85 -4.55
N VAL A 820 6.38 -13.99 -4.82
CA VAL A 820 5.11 -14.37 -5.45
C VAL A 820 5.36 -15.08 -6.78
N ARG A 821 6.20 -14.53 -7.65
CA ARG A 821 6.54 -15.17 -8.94
C ARG A 821 7.21 -16.52 -8.78
N THR A 822 8.06 -16.67 -7.76
CA THR A 822 8.79 -17.93 -7.51
C THR A 822 7.83 -19.05 -7.09
N LEU A 823 6.88 -18.77 -6.19
CA LEU A 823 5.89 -19.77 -5.79
C LEU A 823 4.94 -20.17 -6.92
N GLU A 824 4.53 -19.23 -7.79
CA GLU A 824 3.77 -19.54 -9.00
C GLU A 824 4.54 -20.47 -9.94
N ALA A 825 5.82 -20.18 -10.19
CA ALA A 825 6.67 -20.99 -11.06
C ALA A 825 6.88 -22.42 -10.50
N LEU A 826 6.97 -22.58 -9.18
CA LEU A 826 7.05 -23.90 -8.53
C LEU A 826 5.77 -24.71 -8.73
N LEU A 827 4.63 -24.07 -8.63
CA LEU A 827 3.31 -24.72 -8.83
C LEU A 827 2.91 -24.82 -10.30
N GLY A 828 3.71 -24.27 -11.22
CA GLY A 828 3.52 -24.39 -12.66
C GLY A 828 2.38 -23.55 -13.22
N VAL A 829 2.02 -22.44 -12.56
CA VAL A 829 1.02 -21.49 -13.04
C VAL A 829 1.66 -20.26 -13.70
N PRO A 830 0.99 -19.63 -14.67
CA PRO A 830 1.47 -18.41 -15.29
C PRO A 830 1.39 -17.21 -14.31
N PRO A 831 2.13 -16.13 -14.58
CA PRO A 831 2.01 -14.88 -13.84
C PRO A 831 0.59 -14.31 -13.86
N MET A 832 0.24 -13.54 -12.84
CA MET A 832 -1.04 -12.82 -12.74
C MET A 832 -1.05 -11.53 -13.56
N ASN A 833 0.06 -10.79 -13.52
CA ASN A 833 0.14 -9.45 -14.08
C ASN A 833 1.53 -9.11 -14.63
N ALA A 834 1.73 -7.86 -15.05
CA ALA A 834 2.98 -7.41 -15.65
C ALA A 834 4.15 -7.38 -14.64
N ASN A 835 3.87 -7.16 -13.35
CA ASN A 835 4.91 -7.08 -12.31
C ASN A 835 5.56 -8.44 -12.07
N ASP A 836 4.76 -9.45 -11.73
CA ASP A 836 5.29 -10.79 -11.47
C ASP A 836 5.85 -11.45 -12.74
N SER A 837 5.25 -11.17 -13.92
CA SER A 837 5.76 -11.72 -15.20
C SER A 837 7.19 -11.33 -15.53
N ARG A 838 7.66 -10.18 -15.04
CA ARG A 838 9.04 -9.69 -15.25
C ARG A 838 9.98 -10.04 -14.10
N ALA A 839 9.46 -10.42 -12.95
CA ALA A 839 10.25 -10.63 -11.75
C ALA A 839 11.19 -11.84 -11.90
N ALA A 840 12.43 -11.66 -11.47
CA ALA A 840 13.39 -12.75 -11.43
C ALA A 840 12.96 -13.82 -10.40
N LEU A 841 13.15 -15.08 -10.77
CA LEU A 841 12.93 -16.19 -9.85
C LEU A 841 14.04 -16.27 -8.80
N MET A 842 13.71 -16.64 -7.56
CA MET A 842 14.66 -16.88 -6.48
C MET A 842 15.35 -18.26 -6.63
N ALA A 843 15.79 -18.54 -7.85
CA ALA A 843 16.36 -19.83 -8.24
C ALA A 843 17.62 -20.26 -7.44
N PRO A 844 18.52 -19.38 -6.99
CA PRO A 844 19.66 -19.77 -6.17
C PRO A 844 19.27 -20.53 -4.90
N LEU A 845 18.08 -20.29 -4.35
CA LEU A 845 17.59 -20.97 -3.14
C LEU A 845 17.12 -22.43 -3.39
N PHE A 846 17.14 -22.90 -4.64
CA PHE A 846 16.81 -24.27 -5.04
C PHE A 846 18.00 -24.99 -5.67
N ASN A 847 19.23 -24.45 -5.49
CA ASN A 847 20.46 -25.00 -6.06
C ASN A 847 21.11 -26.10 -5.19
N GLY A 848 20.48 -26.47 -4.11
CA GLY A 848 20.97 -27.55 -3.23
C GLY A 848 20.78 -28.94 -3.84
N PRO A 849 21.50 -29.95 -3.30
CA PRO A 849 21.46 -31.32 -3.83
C PRO A 849 20.18 -32.11 -3.42
N GLY A 850 19.21 -31.49 -2.79
CA GLY A 850 18.02 -32.19 -2.28
C GLY A 850 18.28 -32.98 -1.00
N MET A 851 19.23 -32.56 -0.18
CA MET A 851 19.68 -33.26 1.04
C MET A 851 19.65 -32.41 2.30
N GLN A 852 18.92 -31.27 2.28
CA GLN A 852 18.76 -30.48 3.50
C GLN A 852 18.08 -31.36 4.58
N PRO A 853 18.67 -31.41 5.79
CA PRO A 853 18.05 -32.15 6.89
C PRO A 853 16.78 -31.47 7.35
N ALA A 854 15.92 -32.20 8.04
CA ALA A 854 14.77 -31.63 8.72
C ALA A 854 15.21 -30.56 9.72
N PHE A 855 14.40 -29.55 9.88
CA PHE A 855 14.63 -28.49 10.86
C PHE A 855 14.14 -28.94 12.23
N ALA A 856 14.86 -28.62 13.28
CA ALA A 856 14.43 -28.84 14.66
C ALA A 856 14.21 -27.48 15.35
N ALA A 857 13.00 -27.25 15.82
CA ALA A 857 12.65 -26.01 16.49
C ALA A 857 13.42 -25.81 17.80
N ASP A 858 13.77 -24.56 18.08
CA ASP A 858 14.38 -24.12 19.32
C ASP A 858 13.30 -23.60 20.28
N TYR A 859 13.13 -24.30 21.40
CA TYR A 859 12.11 -23.99 22.39
C TYR A 859 12.59 -23.12 23.55
N ARG A 860 13.83 -22.52 23.45
CA ARG A 860 14.44 -21.79 24.58
C ARG A 860 13.52 -20.70 25.14
N ASN A 861 12.79 -19.97 24.29
CA ASN A 861 11.95 -18.84 24.69
C ASN A 861 10.59 -19.26 25.32
N ARG A 862 10.17 -20.49 25.08
CA ARG A 862 9.10 -21.12 25.89
C ARG A 862 9.65 -21.63 27.21
N ASP A 863 10.82 -22.27 27.21
CA ASP A 863 11.38 -22.94 28.39
C ASP A 863 11.90 -21.93 29.43
N ASN A 864 12.47 -20.80 28.99
CA ASN A 864 12.80 -19.66 29.86
C ASN A 864 11.59 -18.77 30.22
N ARG A 865 10.42 -19.03 29.61
CA ARG A 865 9.12 -18.35 29.81
C ARG A 865 8.99 -16.95 29.20
N LEU A 866 9.88 -16.55 28.32
CA LEU A 866 9.79 -15.26 27.63
C LEU A 866 8.43 -15.07 26.93
N ILE A 867 7.96 -16.08 26.15
CA ILE A 867 6.68 -16.03 25.43
C ILE A 867 5.44 -15.90 26.34
N PHE A 868 5.60 -15.91 27.66
CA PHE A 868 4.53 -15.72 28.63
C PHE A 868 4.71 -14.43 29.46
N GLU A 869 5.49 -13.47 28.97
CA GLU A 869 5.64 -12.19 29.62
C GLU A 869 4.57 -11.21 29.16
N MET A 870 4.07 -10.40 30.11
CA MET A 870 2.96 -9.48 29.93
C MET A 870 3.33 -8.09 30.45
N ASN A 871 2.85 -7.04 29.81
CA ASN A 871 2.97 -5.68 30.30
C ASN A 871 2.19 -5.51 31.62
N THR A 872 2.91 -5.35 32.72
CA THR A 872 2.31 -5.20 34.05
C THR A 872 2.05 -3.75 34.43
N LYS A 873 2.71 -2.82 33.74
CA LYS A 873 2.57 -1.37 33.92
C LYS A 873 2.20 -0.75 32.59
N GLU A 874 1.42 0.28 32.64
CA GLU A 874 1.16 1.14 31.46
C GLU A 874 2.39 2.04 31.28
N TRP A 875 2.91 2.10 30.07
CA TRP A 875 3.96 3.05 29.74
C TRP A 875 3.35 4.45 29.62
N LYS A 876 4.01 5.49 30.13
CA LYS A 876 3.39 6.82 30.28
C LYS A 876 2.98 7.44 28.95
N GLU A 877 3.80 7.26 27.94
CA GLU A 877 3.58 7.75 26.58
C GLU A 877 2.66 6.82 25.78
N GLY A 878 2.57 5.54 26.14
CA GLY A 878 1.73 4.52 25.50
C GLY A 878 0.24 4.55 25.87
N LYS A 879 -0.22 5.53 26.66
CA LYS A 879 -1.64 5.65 27.07
C LYS A 879 -2.62 5.80 25.91
N ASN A 880 -2.12 6.18 24.73
CA ASN A 880 -2.93 6.47 23.56
C ASN A 880 -2.71 5.47 22.42
N PHE A 881 -2.02 4.34 22.66
CA PHE A 881 -1.91 3.31 21.64
C PHE A 881 -3.29 2.72 21.35
N ASP A 882 -3.75 2.96 20.14
CA ASP A 882 -4.99 2.40 19.63
C ASP A 882 -4.63 1.24 18.68
N PHE A 883 -4.83 0.01 19.14
CA PHE A 883 -4.69 -1.21 18.35
C PHE A 883 -6.05 -1.80 17.95
N SER A 884 -7.13 -1.02 18.11
CA SER A 884 -8.48 -1.45 17.69
C SER A 884 -8.70 -1.29 16.19
N HIS A 885 -7.82 -0.52 15.55
CA HIS A 885 -7.79 -0.31 14.10
C HIS A 885 -6.36 -0.50 13.62
N ALA A 886 -6.19 -0.92 12.38
CA ALA A 886 -4.87 -1.04 11.78
C ALA A 886 -4.11 0.29 11.88
N ASP A 887 -2.88 0.24 12.37
CA ASP A 887 -1.91 1.36 12.47
C ASP A 887 -2.41 2.66 13.11
N ALA A 888 -3.39 2.58 13.99
CA ALA A 888 -3.88 3.74 14.72
C ALA A 888 -2.98 4.17 15.90
N ALA A 889 -1.93 3.40 16.23
CA ALA A 889 -0.92 3.79 17.20
C ALA A 889 0.06 4.83 16.62
N ASP A 890 0.56 5.73 17.47
CA ASP A 890 1.66 6.64 17.09
C ASP A 890 2.95 5.82 16.91
N ASN A 891 3.41 5.71 15.68
CA ASN A 891 4.52 4.82 15.31
C ASN A 891 5.87 5.27 15.87
N VAL A 892 6.14 6.57 15.99
CA VAL A 892 7.38 7.07 16.58
C VAL A 892 7.45 6.70 18.06
N VAL A 893 6.37 6.94 18.80
CA VAL A 893 6.26 6.57 20.22
C VAL A 893 6.28 5.06 20.40
N LEU A 894 5.64 4.32 19.51
CA LEU A 894 5.65 2.86 19.50
C LEU A 894 7.08 2.31 19.31
N ASN A 895 7.85 2.83 18.36
CA ASN A 895 9.24 2.41 18.12
C ASN A 895 10.14 2.66 19.32
N HIS A 896 10.05 3.79 19.98
CA HIS A 896 10.79 4.06 21.21
C HIS A 896 10.42 3.05 22.30
N PHE A 897 9.13 2.77 22.45
CA PHE A 897 8.68 1.77 23.40
C PHE A 897 9.22 0.36 23.06
N LEU A 898 9.12 -0.06 21.81
CA LEU A 898 9.62 -1.36 21.36
C LEU A 898 11.12 -1.47 21.60
N TRP A 899 11.89 -0.42 21.32
CA TRP A 899 13.31 -0.38 21.59
C TRP A 899 13.62 -0.55 23.08
N HIS A 900 12.98 0.24 23.95
CA HIS A 900 13.20 0.17 25.39
C HIS A 900 12.70 -1.12 26.02
N ASP A 901 11.71 -1.80 25.44
CA ASP A 901 11.29 -3.12 25.90
C ASP A 901 12.43 -4.16 25.79
N CYS A 902 13.20 -4.09 24.73
CA CYS A 902 14.28 -5.04 24.45
C CYS A 902 15.62 -4.56 24.98
N MET A 903 15.96 -3.29 24.82
CA MET A 903 17.28 -2.73 25.05
C MET A 903 17.40 -1.97 26.37
N GLY A 904 16.32 -1.83 27.15
CA GLY A 904 16.28 -1.09 28.40
C GLY A 904 16.57 0.39 28.20
N ASP A 905 17.46 0.97 29.04
CA ASP A 905 17.80 2.40 28.99
C ASP A 905 18.87 2.74 27.92
N ILE A 906 19.21 1.82 27.02
CA ILE A 906 20.17 2.08 25.94
C ILE A 906 19.47 2.95 24.89
N PRO A 907 19.98 4.15 24.55
CA PRO A 907 19.39 4.99 23.51
C PRO A 907 19.42 4.30 22.15
N MET A 908 18.35 4.46 21.36
CA MET A 908 18.31 3.98 20.00
C MET A 908 19.42 4.63 19.16
N PRO A 909 20.33 3.88 18.54
CA PRO A 909 21.43 4.44 17.79
C PRO A 909 20.96 5.04 16.46
N PRO A 910 21.57 6.14 15.99
CA PRO A 910 21.32 6.59 14.64
C PRO A 910 21.81 5.55 13.62
N PRO A 911 21.04 5.25 12.56
CA PRO A 911 21.47 4.33 11.51
C PRO A 911 22.72 4.88 10.80
N GLN A 912 23.66 3.99 10.48
CA GLN A 912 24.78 4.33 9.61
C GLN A 912 24.34 4.09 8.18
N HIS A 913 24.29 5.12 7.36
CA HIS A 913 23.92 4.98 5.96
C HIS A 913 24.96 4.15 5.19
N ARG A 914 24.56 2.98 4.73
CA ARG A 914 25.34 2.15 3.81
C ARG A 914 24.46 1.84 2.62
N VAL A 915 24.87 2.29 1.45
CA VAL A 915 24.21 1.91 0.21
C VAL A 915 24.66 0.50 -0.15
N PHE A 916 23.74 -0.44 -0.17
CA PHE A 916 23.96 -1.79 -0.68
C PHE A 916 23.58 -1.84 -2.14
N LEU A 917 24.56 -1.86 -3.02
CA LEU A 917 24.35 -2.04 -4.46
C LEU A 917 24.76 -3.46 -4.81
N SER A 918 23.81 -4.35 -4.91
CA SER A 918 23.99 -5.63 -5.56
C SER A 918 24.14 -5.41 -7.06
N PRO A 919 25.05 -6.13 -7.76
CA PRO A 919 24.98 -6.14 -9.22
C PRO A 919 23.59 -6.65 -9.65
N PRO A 920 23.03 -6.12 -10.73
CA PRO A 920 21.77 -6.66 -11.28
C PRO A 920 21.94 -8.17 -11.48
N PRO A 921 20.90 -8.97 -11.26
CA PRO A 921 20.96 -10.41 -11.50
C PRO A 921 21.48 -10.64 -12.90
N THR A 922 22.54 -11.42 -13.01
CA THR A 922 23.09 -11.83 -14.33
C THR A 922 21.99 -12.58 -15.06
N ARG A 923 21.55 -12.04 -16.18
CA ARG A 923 20.49 -12.59 -17.05
C ARG A 923 20.83 -13.98 -17.54
#